data_325bc6a6ecac313ec14d4748a58d7dcb
#
_entry.id   325bc6a6ecac313ec14d4748a58d7dcb
#
_cell.length_a   1.000
_cell.length_b   1.000
_cell.length_c   1.000
_cell.angle_alpha   90.00
_cell.angle_beta   90.00
_cell.angle_gamma   90.00
#
_symmetry.space_group_name_H-M   'P 1'
#
loop_
_entity.id
_entity.type
_entity.pdbx_description
1 polymer ?
#
loop_
_entity_poly.entity_id
_entity_poly.type
_entity_poly.pdbx_seq_one_letter_code
_entity_poly.pdbx_strand_id
1 'polypeptide(L)'
;MAQSAAAQSANEVSELVVVGYRAQNAQAVAEKREDDRVAEYLSADDIGAQPDYNIADALRRLPGVQTQFDEDEGRYVSIRGLNPSYTLGALDGATLATAERRNRQLNMEAIPSGAVRQVVVAKSRTPDMDGNAIGGTLNLITRSAFDVSDMYAAGTVMIGMSDSQAVPGEGFNRDTDDGVNYRVDATVSKRFGSDGQFGVLFGVNFMERNRDQERLLPQSVPAGISATPTPASTLGTTDLLWSNYPNTITRYGGILKLEYEPVDSFRSALTLAHYKQDDNELRHSQRLRNQTGNNASFVRFNDFPLEKPLTVIQWKNNWDISDRQHLEARASYSEATFLEPSNQLQFNLTGAALDFDLSLNGDVPVATSIDPRAFNPANYVLANNTFSPYQDDSDEYVEEIALDYGFNTKPGDMGWGLGVGATWREITRDNDRTTWSWVFNGAPLTLDQFDVQHSYTPIYANFNQLFIDFDAFNTFFQQNQASFTGGRNEAVTSDWVFTEEVSAAYALLRHAGERHTVILGGRFEDTETLVERARTEGANVTRVARKGGYDDFLPSITVSYDLTDRLKLRAAAFQAVGRPNPSQLASGETVNQTTGAISRGNPDLQARKGDSYEASLEYYLPGNEGLFVVGVFRKEIENEIITRLTPGAGPNGEDVTQPINVTTAEVTGLELNAVLNTLPLPGLLSNFGVSANATFLDGSFDTGGTRGSVDLLQGQSDFLFNMAVFYEQGPFRARASYAHIGEATTSVSATDATGRSDRIDEATNTVDVQARYTLNNGVELIAEVRNVTDQDKVNLTGSGVYRDVSFYGRQFWVGASAKF
;
A
#
# COMPACT_ATOMS: atom_id res chain seq x y z
N MET A 1 -32.63 -31.18 44.13
CA MET A 1 -31.76 -31.88 43.20
C MET A 1 -31.49 -30.94 42.03
N ALA A 2 -30.51 -30.12 42.24
CA ALA A 2 -29.95 -29.24 41.24
C ALA A 2 -28.43 -29.28 41.46
N GLN A 3 -27.79 -30.13 40.71
CA GLN A 3 -26.34 -30.18 40.63
C GLN A 3 -25.95 -30.86 39.31
N SER A 4 -24.95 -30.30 38.66
CA SER A 4 -24.27 -30.73 37.45
C SER A 4 -24.77 -30.18 36.12
N ALA A 5 -24.50 -28.91 35.90
CA ALA A 5 -24.34 -28.35 34.55
C ALA A 5 -23.36 -27.16 34.61
N ALA A 6 -22.22 -27.34 35.27
CA ALA A 6 -21.16 -26.33 35.30
C ALA A 6 -19.81 -27.03 35.46
N ALA A 7 -19.35 -27.73 34.45
CA ALA A 7 -17.97 -28.21 34.30
C ALA A 7 -17.82 -28.89 32.92
N GLN A 8 -18.02 -28.14 31.84
CA GLN A 8 -17.62 -28.56 30.51
C GLN A 8 -17.33 -27.32 29.67
N SER A 9 -16.27 -26.63 30.01
CA SER A 9 -15.75 -25.56 29.16
C SER A 9 -14.29 -25.24 29.51
N ALA A 10 -13.42 -26.19 29.37
CA ALA A 10 -12.00 -25.96 29.28
C ALA A 10 -11.37 -27.26 28.73
N ASN A 11 -11.11 -27.27 27.45
CA ASN A 11 -10.33 -28.20 26.64
C ASN A 11 -11.11 -28.83 25.48
N GLU A 12 -11.77 -28.00 24.67
CA GLU A 12 -11.85 -28.26 23.23
C GLU A 12 -11.07 -27.12 22.57
N VAL A 13 -9.82 -27.36 22.21
CA VAL A 13 -9.18 -26.67 21.10
C VAL A 13 -10.05 -27.05 19.92
N SER A 14 -11.03 -26.21 19.60
CA SER A 14 -11.83 -26.38 18.41
C SER A 14 -10.84 -26.29 17.27
N GLU A 15 -10.70 -27.35 16.48
CA GLU A 15 -9.94 -27.32 15.25
C GLU A 15 -10.41 -26.11 14.43
N LEU A 16 -9.57 -25.07 14.37
CA LEU A 16 -9.85 -23.83 13.66
C LEU A 16 -9.65 -24.02 12.15
N VAL A 17 -10.22 -25.07 11.59
CA VAL A 17 -10.38 -25.23 10.15
C VAL A 17 -11.73 -24.63 9.77
N VAL A 18 -11.75 -23.32 9.64
CA VAL A 18 -12.94 -22.58 9.20
C VAL A 18 -13.11 -22.77 7.69
N VAL A 19 -14.19 -23.43 7.30
CA VAL A 19 -14.49 -23.72 5.89
C VAL A 19 -15.76 -22.98 5.45
N GLY A 20 -15.65 -22.10 4.44
CA GLY A 20 -16.76 -21.37 3.85
C GLY A 20 -16.92 -19.93 4.36
N TYR A 21 -17.58 -19.11 3.55
CA TYR A 21 -17.75 -17.66 3.81
C TYR A 21 -18.55 -17.37 5.10
N ARG A 22 -19.56 -18.20 5.39
CA ARG A 22 -20.40 -18.07 6.60
C ARG A 22 -19.60 -18.25 7.88
N ALA A 23 -18.79 -19.30 7.92
CA ALA A 23 -17.99 -19.62 9.10
C ALA A 23 -16.90 -18.57 9.34
N GLN A 24 -16.27 -18.07 8.26
CA GLN A 24 -15.27 -16.99 8.30
C GLN A 24 -15.87 -15.68 8.85
N ASN A 25 -17.03 -15.28 8.30
CA ASN A 25 -17.75 -14.11 8.79
C ASN A 25 -18.17 -14.27 10.25
N ALA A 26 -18.67 -15.44 10.63
CA ALA A 26 -19.09 -15.70 12.00
C ALA A 26 -17.91 -15.61 13.00
N GLN A 27 -16.73 -16.08 12.59
CA GLN A 27 -15.51 -15.92 13.37
C GLN A 27 -15.08 -14.47 13.50
N ALA A 28 -15.02 -13.72 12.37
CA ALA A 28 -14.66 -12.30 12.41
C ALA A 28 -15.65 -11.47 13.27
N VAL A 29 -16.95 -11.79 13.20
CA VAL A 29 -17.99 -11.20 14.06
C VAL A 29 -17.76 -11.53 15.53
N ALA A 30 -17.38 -12.78 15.86
CA ALA A 30 -17.10 -13.20 17.23
C ALA A 30 -15.88 -12.46 17.80
N GLU A 31 -14.80 -12.41 17.06
CA GLU A 31 -13.56 -11.74 17.45
C GLU A 31 -13.76 -10.23 17.63
N LYS A 32 -14.48 -9.59 16.70
CA LYS A 32 -14.88 -8.18 16.85
C LYS A 32 -15.69 -7.95 18.12
N ARG A 33 -16.59 -8.87 18.45
CA ARG A 33 -17.42 -8.76 19.66
C ARG A 33 -16.62 -8.84 20.95
N GLU A 34 -15.56 -9.63 20.98
CA GLU A 34 -14.71 -9.86 22.16
C GLU A 34 -13.67 -8.75 22.35
N ASP A 35 -13.27 -8.06 21.30
CA ASP A 35 -12.32 -6.93 21.39
C ASP A 35 -12.95 -5.75 22.16
N ASP A 36 -12.20 -5.15 23.07
CA ASP A 36 -12.61 -3.95 23.81
C ASP A 36 -12.43 -2.66 22.97
N ARG A 37 -11.65 -2.71 21.87
CA ARG A 37 -11.35 -1.61 20.96
C ARG A 37 -12.36 -1.51 19.81
N VAL A 38 -12.33 -0.40 19.08
CA VAL A 38 -12.95 -0.32 17.76
C VAL A 38 -11.98 -0.91 16.75
N ALA A 39 -12.22 -2.15 16.36
CA ALA A 39 -11.37 -2.91 15.46
C ALA A 39 -12.18 -3.71 14.43
N GLU A 40 -11.56 -4.01 13.29
CA GLU A 40 -12.08 -4.89 12.25
C GLU A 40 -11.15 -6.10 12.09
N TYR A 41 -11.75 -7.22 11.76
CA TYR A 41 -11.08 -8.50 11.64
C TYR A 41 -11.27 -9.08 10.25
N LEU A 42 -10.19 -9.56 9.64
CA LEU A 42 -10.21 -10.27 8.38
C LEU A 42 -9.49 -11.60 8.55
N SER A 43 -10.19 -12.70 8.30
CA SER A 43 -9.62 -14.04 8.37
C SER A 43 -8.74 -14.32 7.14
N ALA A 44 -7.65 -15.05 7.32
CA ALA A 44 -6.76 -15.45 6.23
C ALA A 44 -7.43 -16.40 5.22
N ASP A 45 -8.40 -17.17 5.65
CA ASP A 45 -9.19 -17.98 4.73
C ASP A 45 -10.05 -17.10 3.81
N ASP A 46 -10.40 -15.87 4.22
CA ASP A 46 -10.98 -14.86 3.34
C ASP A 46 -9.95 -14.29 2.36
N ILE A 47 -8.72 -14.07 2.79
CA ILE A 47 -7.65 -13.54 1.96
C ILE A 47 -7.26 -14.54 0.85
N GLY A 48 -7.15 -15.84 1.18
CA GLY A 48 -6.87 -16.90 0.21
C GLY A 48 -8.11 -17.45 -0.52
N ALA A 49 -9.31 -17.11 -0.02
CA ALA A 49 -10.59 -17.55 -0.57
C ALA A 49 -11.18 -16.58 -1.59
N GLN A 50 -10.55 -15.46 -1.85
CA GLN A 50 -10.99 -14.43 -2.77
C GLN A 50 -9.92 -14.12 -3.81
N PRO A 51 -10.29 -13.51 -4.94
CA PRO A 51 -9.37 -13.16 -6.00
C PRO A 51 -8.48 -11.97 -5.60
N ASP A 52 -7.75 -12.09 -4.49
CA ASP A 52 -6.84 -11.06 -4.02
C ASP A 52 -5.41 -11.42 -4.38
N TYR A 53 -4.63 -10.46 -4.87
CA TYR A 53 -3.20 -10.67 -5.11
C TYR A 53 -2.40 -10.60 -3.82
N ASN A 54 -2.79 -9.69 -2.94
CA ASN A 54 -2.11 -9.43 -1.69
C ASN A 54 -3.09 -9.05 -0.57
N ILE A 55 -2.55 -8.77 0.60
CA ILE A 55 -3.34 -8.42 1.78
C ILE A 55 -4.07 -7.07 1.62
N ALA A 56 -3.48 -6.08 0.92
CA ALA A 56 -4.11 -4.78 0.74
C ALA A 56 -5.41 -4.88 -0.07
N ASP A 57 -5.45 -5.73 -1.10
CA ASP A 57 -6.67 -6.00 -1.87
C ASP A 57 -7.80 -6.57 -0.99
N ALA A 58 -7.44 -7.46 -0.06
CA ALA A 58 -8.38 -8.04 0.88
C ALA A 58 -8.95 -7.02 1.87
N LEU A 59 -8.10 -6.13 2.36
CA LEU A 59 -8.44 -5.12 3.37
C LEU A 59 -9.41 -4.05 2.88
N ARG A 60 -9.45 -3.75 1.57
CA ARG A 60 -10.40 -2.77 1.01
C ARG A 60 -11.86 -3.07 1.31
N ARG A 61 -12.19 -4.34 1.66
CA ARG A 61 -13.55 -4.78 1.99
C ARG A 61 -13.98 -4.45 3.42
N LEU A 62 -13.04 -3.99 4.26
CA LEU A 62 -13.36 -3.60 5.63
C LEU A 62 -13.92 -2.18 5.71
N PRO A 63 -14.86 -1.91 6.63
CA PRO A 63 -15.41 -0.57 6.82
C PRO A 63 -14.30 0.47 7.08
N GLY A 64 -14.37 1.62 6.41
CA GLY A 64 -13.42 2.72 6.59
C GLY A 64 -11.99 2.42 6.11
N VAL A 65 -11.79 1.35 5.34
CA VAL A 65 -10.50 1.01 4.75
C VAL A 65 -10.52 1.29 3.26
N GLN A 66 -9.58 2.08 2.80
CA GLN A 66 -9.34 2.40 1.40
C GLN A 66 -7.97 1.87 1.00
N THR A 67 -7.88 1.25 -0.15
CA THR A 67 -6.60 0.81 -0.72
C THR A 67 -6.15 1.81 -1.76
N GLN A 68 -4.91 2.25 -1.67
CA GLN A 68 -4.25 2.99 -2.74
C GLN A 68 -3.59 1.99 -3.67
N PHE A 69 -3.91 2.11 -4.94
CA PHE A 69 -3.44 1.21 -5.97
C PHE A 69 -2.17 1.75 -6.63
N ASP A 70 -1.22 0.86 -6.82
CA ASP A 70 -0.17 1.00 -7.81
C ASP A 70 -0.59 0.17 -9.03
N GLU A 71 -0.92 0.86 -10.09
CA GLU A 71 -1.53 0.26 -11.28
C GLU A 71 -2.84 -0.49 -10.94
N ASP A 72 -2.93 -1.81 -11.16
CA ASP A 72 -4.13 -2.64 -10.93
C ASP A 72 -4.15 -3.34 -9.57
N GLU A 73 -3.14 -3.11 -8.72
CA GLU A 73 -2.94 -3.83 -7.47
C GLU A 73 -2.88 -2.90 -6.25
N GLY A 74 -3.49 -3.33 -5.16
CA GLY A 74 -3.42 -2.61 -3.90
C GLY A 74 -2.02 -2.63 -3.30
N ARG A 75 -1.43 -1.46 -3.07
CA ARG A 75 -0.08 -1.29 -2.53
C ARG A 75 -0.09 -0.79 -1.09
N TYR A 76 -0.86 0.24 -0.81
CA TYR A 76 -0.94 0.84 0.52
C TYR A 76 -2.36 0.86 1.03
N VAL A 77 -2.48 0.88 2.36
CA VAL A 77 -3.77 0.91 3.05
C VAL A 77 -3.94 2.22 3.79
N SER A 78 -5.01 2.94 3.46
CA SER A 78 -5.53 4.10 4.17
C SER A 78 -6.65 3.69 5.11
N ILE A 79 -6.62 4.14 6.34
CA ILE A 79 -7.72 3.98 7.29
C ILE A 79 -8.42 5.31 7.45
N ARG A 80 -9.76 5.33 7.19
CA ARG A 80 -10.61 6.53 7.31
C ARG A 80 -10.14 7.70 6.43
N GLY A 81 -9.61 7.38 5.24
CA GLY A 81 -9.15 8.36 4.25
C GLY A 81 -7.87 9.11 4.61
N LEU A 82 -7.19 8.72 5.69
CA LEU A 82 -5.92 9.31 6.09
C LEU A 82 -4.76 8.76 5.25
N ASN A 83 -3.70 9.55 5.11
CA ASN A 83 -2.51 9.13 4.37
C ASN A 83 -1.97 7.80 4.93
N PRO A 84 -1.62 6.81 4.10
CA PRO A 84 -1.08 5.53 4.56
C PRO A 84 0.15 5.64 5.48
N SER A 85 0.93 6.72 5.39
CA SER A 85 2.04 6.99 6.32
C SER A 85 1.60 7.18 7.78
N TYR A 86 0.30 7.35 8.04
CA TYR A 86 -0.28 7.48 9.40
C TYR A 86 -0.78 6.14 9.95
N THR A 87 -0.54 5.06 9.22
CA THR A 87 -0.92 3.70 9.60
C THR A 87 0.33 2.89 9.89
N LEU A 88 0.39 2.29 11.08
CA LEU A 88 1.48 1.40 11.46
C LEU A 88 1.15 -0.03 11.02
N GLY A 89 2.12 -0.70 10.41
CA GLY A 89 2.04 -2.11 10.06
C GLY A 89 2.92 -2.99 10.95
N ALA A 90 2.39 -4.10 11.41
CA ALA A 90 3.07 -5.04 12.30
C ALA A 90 2.82 -6.50 11.90
N LEU A 91 3.75 -7.39 12.24
CA LEU A 91 3.61 -8.85 12.18
C LEU A 91 3.70 -9.39 13.61
N ASP A 92 2.63 -10.08 14.08
CA ASP A 92 2.52 -10.58 15.47
C ASP A 92 2.87 -9.51 16.54
N GLY A 93 2.59 -8.23 16.21
CA GLY A 93 2.81 -7.07 17.07
C GLY A 93 4.17 -6.40 16.93
N ALA A 94 5.11 -6.91 16.13
CA ALA A 94 6.39 -6.25 15.83
C ALA A 94 6.30 -5.38 14.59
N THR A 95 6.88 -4.20 14.64
CA THR A 95 6.92 -3.24 13.53
C THR A 95 7.68 -3.82 12.34
N LEU A 96 7.10 -3.70 11.14
CA LEU A 96 7.71 -4.14 9.89
C LEU A 96 8.51 -3.00 9.23
N ALA A 97 9.68 -3.36 8.68
CA ALA A 97 10.38 -2.53 7.71
C ALA A 97 9.58 -2.44 6.40
N THR A 98 9.77 -1.37 5.65
CA THR A 98 9.06 -1.16 4.40
C THR A 98 9.99 -0.88 3.22
N ALA A 99 9.75 -1.60 2.12
CA ALA A 99 10.48 -1.45 0.86
C ALA A 99 10.00 -0.18 0.14
N GLU A 100 10.32 0.99 0.73
CA GLU A 100 9.92 2.31 0.24
C GLU A 100 11.08 3.29 0.24
N ARG A 101 11.18 4.05 -0.83
CA ARG A 101 12.30 4.97 -1.02
C ARG A 101 12.25 6.23 -0.16
N ARG A 102 11.05 6.74 0.14
CA ARG A 102 10.88 8.09 0.73
C ARG A 102 9.92 8.18 1.90
N ASN A 103 8.96 7.28 1.98
CA ASN A 103 7.80 7.35 2.87
C ASN A 103 7.85 6.24 3.92
N ARG A 104 6.95 6.32 4.94
CA ARG A 104 6.76 5.30 5.97
C ARG A 104 5.62 4.33 5.63
N GLN A 105 5.07 4.41 4.43
CA GLN A 105 3.94 3.59 4.03
C GLN A 105 4.33 2.12 4.00
N LEU A 106 3.59 1.25 4.69
CA LEU A 106 3.84 -0.17 4.61
C LEU A 106 3.46 -0.69 3.21
N ASN A 107 4.44 -1.21 2.50
CA ASN A 107 4.20 -1.90 1.24
C ASN A 107 3.67 -3.32 1.53
N MET A 108 2.42 -3.55 1.15
CA MET A 108 1.72 -4.82 1.40
C MET A 108 1.87 -5.83 0.25
N GLU A 109 2.47 -5.41 -0.87
CA GLU A 109 2.57 -6.23 -2.08
C GLU A 109 3.40 -7.51 -1.86
N ALA A 110 4.48 -7.41 -1.09
CA ALA A 110 5.40 -8.52 -0.89
C ALA A 110 4.88 -9.60 0.08
N ILE A 111 3.87 -9.32 0.91
CA ILE A 111 3.45 -10.22 2.00
C ILE A 111 2.37 -11.19 1.51
N PRO A 112 2.65 -12.51 1.47
CA PRO A 112 1.69 -13.49 1.00
C PRO A 112 0.57 -13.73 2.01
N SER A 113 -0.59 -14.05 1.50
CA SER A 113 -1.78 -14.33 2.30
C SER A 113 -1.71 -15.65 3.08
N GLY A 114 -1.00 -16.64 2.57
CA GLY A 114 -1.06 -18.02 3.10
C GLY A 114 -0.47 -18.24 4.50
N ALA A 115 0.52 -17.41 4.89
CA ALA A 115 1.17 -17.51 6.20
C ALA A 115 0.45 -16.73 7.30
N VAL A 116 -0.43 -15.83 6.95
CA VAL A 116 -1.22 -15.01 7.86
C VAL A 116 -2.51 -15.75 8.23
N ARG A 117 -2.81 -15.83 9.52
CA ARG A 117 -4.08 -16.37 10.01
C ARG A 117 -5.19 -15.33 9.99
N GLN A 118 -4.83 -14.09 10.27
CA GLN A 118 -5.77 -13.01 10.47
C GLN A 118 -5.09 -11.66 10.29
N VAL A 119 -5.83 -10.67 9.83
CA VAL A 119 -5.44 -9.27 9.89
C VAL A 119 -6.37 -8.52 10.83
N VAL A 120 -5.79 -7.78 11.76
CA VAL A 120 -6.51 -6.91 12.70
C VAL A 120 -6.27 -5.46 12.30
N VAL A 121 -7.35 -4.74 12.01
CA VAL A 121 -7.34 -3.30 11.75
C VAL A 121 -7.89 -2.60 12.98
N ALA A 122 -7.02 -2.11 13.86
CA ALA A 122 -7.45 -1.36 15.03
C ALA A 122 -7.56 0.13 14.69
N LYS A 123 -8.76 0.69 14.84
CA LYS A 123 -9.09 2.09 14.55
C LYS A 123 -8.99 2.97 15.78
N SER A 124 -9.19 2.39 16.97
CA SER A 124 -8.94 3.05 18.25
C SER A 124 -7.66 2.53 18.89
N ARG A 125 -7.03 3.35 19.71
CA ARG A 125 -5.76 3.09 20.36
C ARG A 125 -5.93 2.93 21.87
N THR A 126 -5.31 1.89 22.44
CA THR A 126 -5.10 1.71 23.88
C THR A 126 -3.65 2.04 24.26
N PRO A 127 -3.30 2.27 25.55
CA PRO A 127 -1.95 2.71 25.94
C PRO A 127 -0.81 1.75 25.58
N ASP A 128 -1.09 0.46 25.48
CA ASP A 128 -0.16 -0.60 25.09
C ASP A 128 0.23 -0.59 23.62
N MET A 129 -0.56 0.12 22.78
CA MET A 129 -0.30 0.24 21.34
C MET A 129 0.67 1.38 21.04
N ASP A 130 1.41 1.26 19.94
CA ASP A 130 2.32 2.30 19.44
C ASP A 130 1.61 3.64 19.21
N GLY A 131 2.33 4.73 19.42
CA GLY A 131 1.83 6.09 19.24
C GLY A 131 1.65 6.50 17.79
N ASN A 132 2.43 5.93 16.86
CA ASN A 132 2.40 6.28 15.43
C ASN A 132 1.20 5.64 14.72
N ALA A 133 0.00 6.05 15.08
CA ALA A 133 -1.26 5.42 14.68
C ALA A 133 -2.42 6.41 14.53
N ILE A 134 -2.20 7.62 13.99
CA ILE A 134 -3.30 8.56 13.72
C ILE A 134 -4.36 7.91 12.81
N GLY A 135 -3.94 7.19 11.78
CA GLY A 135 -4.84 6.41 10.93
C GLY A 135 -5.42 5.21 11.66
N GLY A 136 -4.57 4.46 12.34
CA GLY A 136 -4.82 3.20 13.01
C GLY A 136 -3.64 2.26 12.87
N THR A 137 -3.81 1.00 13.25
CA THR A 137 -2.78 -0.04 13.13
C THR A 137 -3.29 -1.23 12.33
N LEU A 138 -2.38 -1.83 11.56
CA LEU A 138 -2.56 -3.09 10.86
C LEU A 138 -1.67 -4.14 11.53
N ASN A 139 -2.24 -5.19 12.10
CA ASN A 139 -1.45 -6.27 12.68
C ASN A 139 -1.75 -7.58 11.95
N LEU A 140 -0.74 -8.13 11.30
CA LEU A 140 -0.78 -9.41 10.62
C LEU A 140 -0.47 -10.49 11.63
N ILE A 141 -1.44 -11.35 11.93
CA ILE A 141 -1.29 -12.45 12.87
C ILE A 141 -0.93 -13.71 12.10
N THR A 142 0.23 -14.28 12.38
CA THR A 142 0.66 -15.53 11.76
C THR A 142 -0.06 -16.74 12.32
N ARG A 143 -0.15 -17.82 11.54
CA ARG A 143 -0.64 -19.11 12.01
C ARG A 143 0.32 -19.71 13.05
N SER A 144 -0.21 -20.60 13.88
CA SER A 144 0.54 -21.38 14.86
C SER A 144 0.33 -22.87 14.64
N ALA A 145 1.34 -23.68 14.92
CA ALA A 145 1.18 -25.14 14.95
C ALA A 145 0.24 -25.59 16.10
N PHE A 146 0.04 -24.72 17.10
CA PHE A 146 -0.88 -24.97 18.20
C PHE A 146 -2.33 -24.56 17.91
N ASP A 147 -2.61 -24.00 16.73
CA ASP A 147 -3.99 -23.72 16.29
C ASP A 147 -4.77 -25.01 15.95
N VAL A 148 -4.08 -26.14 15.81
CA VAL A 148 -4.65 -27.45 15.48
C VAL A 148 -4.14 -28.54 16.45
N SER A 149 -4.88 -29.63 16.55
CA SER A 149 -4.56 -30.72 17.51
C SER A 149 -3.33 -31.53 17.10
N ASP A 150 -3.07 -31.77 15.83
CA ASP A 150 -1.95 -32.59 15.33
C ASP A 150 -1.25 -31.93 14.14
N MET A 151 -1.83 -32.00 12.96
CA MET A 151 -1.23 -31.53 11.71
C MET A 151 -2.23 -30.71 10.89
N TYR A 152 -1.75 -29.67 10.28
CA TYR A 152 -2.45 -28.90 9.27
C TYR A 152 -1.61 -28.87 8.00
N ALA A 153 -2.22 -29.14 6.86
CA ALA A 153 -1.60 -28.95 5.57
C ALA A 153 -2.62 -28.35 4.60
N ALA A 154 -2.25 -27.29 3.93
CA ALA A 154 -3.07 -26.65 2.90
C ALA A 154 -2.20 -26.27 1.70
N GLY A 155 -2.76 -26.34 0.51
CA GLY A 155 -2.10 -25.92 -0.70
C GLY A 155 -3.10 -25.44 -1.75
N THR A 156 -2.69 -24.47 -2.54
CA THR A 156 -3.46 -23.90 -3.65
C THR A 156 -2.55 -23.77 -4.87
N VAL A 157 -3.04 -24.18 -6.03
CA VAL A 157 -2.36 -23.98 -7.32
C VAL A 157 -3.36 -23.35 -8.27
N MET A 158 -2.99 -22.25 -8.90
CA MET A 158 -3.83 -21.55 -9.87
C MET A 158 -3.02 -21.17 -11.11
N ILE A 159 -3.71 -21.16 -12.25
CA ILE A 159 -3.22 -20.61 -13.50
C ILE A 159 -4.21 -19.54 -13.97
N GLY A 160 -3.71 -18.51 -14.64
CA GLY A 160 -4.54 -17.39 -15.04
C GLY A 160 -4.04 -16.72 -16.31
N MET A 161 -4.81 -15.75 -16.78
CA MET A 161 -4.46 -14.88 -17.88
C MET A 161 -5.12 -13.51 -17.71
N SER A 162 -4.54 -12.51 -18.36
CA SER A 162 -5.13 -11.16 -18.48
C SER A 162 -5.64 -10.95 -19.90
N ASP A 163 -6.70 -10.14 -20.06
CA ASP A 163 -7.14 -9.64 -21.37
C ASP A 163 -6.59 -8.24 -21.69
N SER A 164 -5.66 -7.73 -20.88
CA SER A 164 -4.94 -6.48 -21.19
C SER A 164 -4.17 -6.62 -22.51
N GLN A 165 -4.18 -5.54 -23.30
CA GLN A 165 -3.46 -5.52 -24.58
C GLN A 165 -1.98 -5.22 -24.31
N ALA A 166 -1.19 -6.26 -24.21
CA ALA A 166 0.26 -6.13 -24.11
C ALA A 166 0.91 -5.87 -25.46
N VAL A 167 2.00 -5.13 -25.46
CA VAL A 167 2.94 -5.14 -26.58
C VAL A 167 3.52 -6.54 -26.70
N PRO A 168 3.54 -7.15 -27.88
CA PRO A 168 4.18 -8.44 -28.09
C PRO A 168 5.62 -8.42 -27.63
N GLY A 169 6.06 -9.46 -26.91
CA GLY A 169 7.38 -9.49 -26.28
C GLY A 169 8.55 -9.51 -27.26
N GLU A 170 8.40 -10.15 -28.43
CA GLU A 170 9.48 -10.32 -29.39
C GLU A 170 9.94 -9.00 -30.00
N GLY A 171 11.21 -8.67 -29.88
CA GLY A 171 11.80 -7.40 -30.33
C GLY A 171 11.57 -6.21 -29.38
N PHE A 172 10.93 -6.39 -28.24
CA PHE A 172 10.62 -5.33 -27.28
C PHE A 172 11.41 -5.42 -25.97
N ASN A 173 12.54 -6.12 -25.97
CA ASN A 173 13.41 -6.30 -24.80
C ASN A 173 12.73 -7.06 -23.64
N ARG A 174 11.78 -7.90 -23.97
CA ARG A 174 11.09 -8.77 -23.04
C ARG A 174 11.31 -10.22 -23.46
N ASP A 175 11.70 -11.08 -22.54
CA ASP A 175 11.60 -12.52 -22.74
C ASP A 175 10.15 -12.86 -23.09
N THR A 176 9.96 -13.66 -24.11
CA THR A 176 8.62 -14.03 -24.58
C THR A 176 7.88 -14.70 -23.46
N ASP A 177 6.96 -13.96 -22.89
CA ASP A 177 6.03 -14.45 -21.91
C ASP A 177 4.94 -15.24 -22.65
N ASP A 178 4.57 -16.38 -22.11
CA ASP A 178 3.49 -17.21 -22.64
C ASP A 178 2.09 -16.65 -22.35
N GLY A 179 2.01 -15.50 -21.65
CA GLY A 179 0.78 -14.86 -21.25
C GLY A 179 0.04 -15.60 -20.13
N VAL A 180 0.67 -16.59 -19.51
CA VAL A 180 0.10 -17.40 -18.44
C VAL A 180 0.59 -16.91 -17.08
N ASN A 181 -0.34 -16.67 -16.19
CA ASN A 181 -0.08 -16.31 -14.81
C ASN A 181 -0.11 -17.55 -13.92
N TYR A 182 0.75 -17.61 -12.92
CA TYR A 182 0.89 -18.76 -12.00
C TYR A 182 0.78 -18.30 -10.56
N ARG A 183 0.12 -19.10 -9.72
CA ARG A 183 0.10 -18.92 -8.28
C ARG A 183 0.15 -20.26 -7.56
N VAL A 184 1.04 -20.36 -6.59
CA VAL A 184 1.20 -21.54 -5.73
C VAL A 184 1.37 -21.07 -4.29
N ASP A 185 0.52 -21.55 -3.39
CA ASP A 185 0.62 -21.33 -1.97
C ASP A 185 0.60 -22.69 -1.26
N ALA A 186 1.46 -22.90 -0.28
CA ALA A 186 1.44 -24.11 0.55
C ALA A 186 1.82 -23.78 1.99
N THR A 187 1.09 -24.37 2.94
CA THR A 187 1.36 -24.23 4.38
C THR A 187 1.22 -25.59 5.05
N VAL A 188 2.19 -25.94 5.86
CA VAL A 188 2.17 -27.14 6.69
C VAL A 188 2.53 -26.76 8.11
N SER A 189 1.76 -27.24 9.09
CA SER A 189 2.14 -27.15 10.49
C SER A 189 1.93 -28.48 11.20
N LYS A 190 2.75 -28.74 12.23
CA LYS A 190 2.66 -29.97 13.02
C LYS A 190 3.15 -29.76 14.44
N ARG A 191 2.44 -30.40 15.37
CA ARG A 191 2.91 -30.58 16.77
C ARG A 191 3.68 -31.88 16.90
N PHE A 192 4.70 -31.91 17.75
CA PHE A 192 5.50 -33.10 18.03
C PHE A 192 6.12 -33.08 19.43
N GLY A 193 6.78 -34.19 19.84
CA GLY A 193 7.25 -34.41 21.20
C GLY A 193 6.32 -35.34 21.96
N SER A 194 6.74 -35.80 23.16
CA SER A 194 5.97 -36.75 23.96
C SER A 194 4.59 -36.24 24.38
N ASP A 195 4.51 -34.90 24.61
CA ASP A 195 3.30 -34.22 25.08
C ASP A 195 2.84 -33.15 24.08
N GLY A 196 3.32 -33.22 22.83
CA GLY A 196 3.03 -32.25 21.77
C GLY A 196 3.58 -30.83 22.04
N GLN A 197 4.64 -30.74 22.86
CA GLN A 197 5.19 -29.48 23.36
C GLN A 197 5.98 -28.67 22.32
N PHE A 198 6.31 -29.25 21.18
CA PHE A 198 6.96 -28.56 20.08
C PHE A 198 5.99 -28.34 18.91
N GLY A 199 6.08 -27.20 18.26
CA GLY A 199 5.36 -26.86 17.04
C GLY A 199 6.31 -26.42 15.94
N VAL A 200 6.01 -26.78 14.71
CA VAL A 200 6.65 -26.23 13.52
C VAL A 200 5.57 -25.84 12.52
N LEU A 201 5.71 -24.64 11.98
CA LEU A 201 4.93 -24.19 10.84
C LEU A 201 5.90 -23.79 9.73
N PHE A 202 5.60 -24.25 8.53
CA PHE A 202 6.31 -23.88 7.30
C PHE A 202 5.30 -23.47 6.23
N GLY A 203 5.49 -22.29 5.66
CA GLY A 203 4.68 -21.77 4.55
C GLY A 203 5.57 -21.30 3.42
N VAL A 204 5.14 -21.51 2.18
CA VAL A 204 5.78 -20.99 0.98
C VAL A 204 4.73 -20.43 0.02
N ASN A 205 5.12 -19.43 -0.74
CA ASN A 205 4.31 -18.90 -1.82
C ASN A 205 5.18 -18.63 -3.06
N PHE A 206 4.56 -18.73 -4.20
CA PHE A 206 5.08 -18.28 -5.48
C PHE A 206 3.94 -17.71 -6.32
N MET A 207 4.16 -16.58 -6.95
CA MET A 207 3.26 -16.01 -7.95
C MET A 207 4.07 -15.36 -9.06
N GLU A 208 3.70 -15.63 -10.30
CA GLU A 208 4.17 -14.90 -11.47
C GLU A 208 2.98 -14.40 -12.23
N ARG A 209 2.97 -13.11 -12.53
CA ARG A 209 1.83 -12.45 -13.14
C ARG A 209 2.28 -11.40 -14.16
N ASN A 210 1.66 -11.44 -15.32
CA ASN A 210 1.73 -10.38 -16.30
C ASN A 210 0.79 -9.24 -15.88
N ARG A 211 1.34 -8.04 -15.76
CA ARG A 211 0.65 -6.82 -15.40
C ARG A 211 0.87 -5.77 -16.48
N ASP A 212 0.47 -6.09 -17.69
CA ASP A 212 0.61 -5.18 -18.80
C ASP A 212 -0.37 -4.03 -18.70
N GLN A 213 0.08 -2.84 -19.08
CA GLN A 213 -0.70 -1.62 -19.00
C GLN A 213 -0.46 -0.74 -20.22
N GLU A 214 -1.53 -0.14 -20.71
CA GLU A 214 -1.47 1.02 -21.62
C GLU A 214 -1.88 2.29 -20.91
N ARG A 215 -1.23 3.40 -21.24
CA ARG A 215 -1.54 4.72 -20.70
C ARG A 215 -1.54 5.79 -21.77
N LEU A 216 -2.56 6.65 -21.72
CA LEU A 216 -2.56 7.94 -22.38
C LEU A 216 -2.41 9.02 -21.31
N LEU A 217 -1.35 9.85 -21.45
CA LEU A 217 -1.04 10.94 -20.51
C LEU A 217 -1.08 12.29 -21.26
N PRO A 218 -2.20 13.00 -21.24
CA PRO A 218 -2.26 14.38 -21.70
C PRO A 218 -1.52 15.30 -20.73
N GLN A 219 -0.23 15.53 -20.97
CA GLN A 219 0.63 16.32 -20.08
C GLN A 219 0.28 17.81 -20.07
N SER A 220 -0.20 18.32 -21.21
CA SER A 220 -0.69 19.68 -21.35
C SER A 220 -1.78 19.73 -22.40
N VAL A 221 -3.00 19.98 -21.96
CA VAL A 221 -4.15 20.15 -22.82
C VAL A 221 -4.71 21.56 -22.59
N PRO A 222 -4.77 22.39 -23.61
CA PRO A 222 -5.28 23.75 -23.49
C PRO A 222 -6.75 23.76 -23.05
N ALA A 223 -7.12 24.72 -22.21
CA ALA A 223 -8.50 24.91 -21.81
C ALA A 223 -9.37 25.28 -23.03
N GLY A 224 -10.58 24.71 -23.08
CA GLY A 224 -11.55 25.04 -24.12
C GLY A 224 -11.40 24.30 -25.45
N ILE A 225 -10.62 23.21 -25.49
CA ILE A 225 -10.70 22.29 -26.64
C ILE A 225 -12.10 21.65 -26.67
N SER A 226 -12.53 21.30 -27.89
CA SER A 226 -13.85 20.74 -28.17
C SER A 226 -13.74 19.50 -29.05
N ALA A 227 -14.86 18.87 -29.38
CA ALA A 227 -14.92 17.80 -30.37
C ALA A 227 -14.47 18.24 -31.80
N THR A 228 -14.32 19.53 -32.04
CA THR A 228 -13.83 20.03 -33.35
C THR A 228 -12.30 20.04 -33.38
N PRO A 229 -11.64 19.31 -34.30
CA PRO A 229 -10.21 19.30 -34.43
C PRO A 229 -9.65 20.71 -34.65
N THR A 230 -8.65 21.08 -33.87
CA THR A 230 -8.01 22.40 -33.88
C THR A 230 -6.49 22.23 -33.92
N PRO A 231 -5.75 22.91 -34.80
CA PRO A 231 -4.29 22.82 -34.90
C PRO A 231 -3.60 23.17 -33.57
N ALA A 232 -2.70 22.29 -33.11
CA ALA A 232 -1.92 22.48 -31.90
C ALA A 232 -1.10 23.78 -31.92
N SER A 233 -0.61 24.18 -33.10
CA SER A 233 0.10 25.43 -33.28
C SER A 233 -0.72 26.69 -32.94
N THR A 234 -2.04 26.60 -32.89
CA THR A 234 -2.96 27.70 -32.52
C THR A 234 -3.44 27.62 -31.07
N LEU A 235 -3.26 26.48 -30.41
CA LEU A 235 -3.77 26.20 -29.06
C LEU A 235 -2.78 26.54 -27.91
N GLY A 236 -1.55 26.96 -28.26
CA GLY A 236 -0.48 27.10 -27.27
C GLY A 236 0.28 25.78 -27.07
N THR A 237 0.77 25.50 -25.87
CA THR A 237 1.49 24.25 -25.61
C THR A 237 0.52 23.09 -25.49
N THR A 238 0.65 22.12 -26.38
CA THR A 238 -0.07 20.86 -26.37
C THR A 238 0.91 19.71 -26.27
N ASP A 239 0.55 18.69 -25.46
CA ASP A 239 1.45 17.62 -25.07
C ASP A 239 0.66 16.34 -24.74
N LEU A 240 0.77 15.36 -25.61
CA LEU A 240 0.18 14.04 -25.43
C LEU A 240 1.28 12.99 -25.40
N LEU A 241 1.23 12.08 -24.44
CA LEU A 241 2.17 10.99 -24.27
C LEU A 241 1.41 9.67 -24.22
N TRP A 242 1.71 8.76 -25.12
CA TRP A 242 1.29 7.36 -25.05
C TRP A 242 2.43 6.56 -24.45
N SER A 243 2.09 5.70 -23.53
CA SER A 243 3.06 4.77 -22.91
C SER A 243 2.46 3.38 -22.83
N ASN A 244 3.28 2.41 -23.12
CA ASN A 244 2.98 1.00 -23.00
C ASN A 244 3.96 0.39 -22.00
N TYR A 245 3.42 -0.38 -21.04
CA TYR A 245 4.16 -0.97 -19.94
C TYR A 245 4.01 -2.49 -19.97
N PRO A 246 4.82 -3.22 -20.75
CA PRO A 246 4.96 -4.64 -20.53
C PRO A 246 5.57 -4.85 -19.15
N ASN A 247 4.92 -5.66 -18.31
CA ASN A 247 5.36 -5.85 -16.93
C ASN A 247 5.11 -7.29 -16.48
N THR A 248 6.12 -7.90 -15.86
CA THR A 248 6.02 -9.21 -15.21
C THR A 248 6.42 -9.07 -13.75
N ILE A 249 5.48 -9.39 -12.86
CA ILE A 249 5.71 -9.42 -11.42
C ILE A 249 5.92 -10.86 -11.00
N THR A 250 7.04 -11.11 -10.33
CA THR A 250 7.33 -12.39 -9.66
C THR A 250 7.40 -12.16 -8.16
N ARG A 251 6.62 -12.93 -7.39
CA ARG A 251 6.64 -12.93 -5.93
C ARG A 251 6.94 -14.31 -5.41
N TYR A 252 7.84 -14.39 -4.46
CA TYR A 252 8.12 -15.64 -3.77
C TYR A 252 8.57 -15.37 -2.34
N GLY A 253 8.38 -16.37 -1.52
CA GLY A 253 8.83 -16.26 -0.15
C GLY A 253 8.35 -17.41 0.71
N GLY A 254 8.66 -17.29 1.98
CA GLY A 254 8.22 -18.28 2.95
C GLY A 254 8.35 -17.82 4.38
N ILE A 255 7.72 -18.58 5.26
CA ILE A 255 7.75 -18.41 6.70
C ILE A 255 8.07 -19.75 7.35
N LEU A 256 8.95 -19.70 8.34
CA LEU A 256 9.23 -20.80 9.28
C LEU A 256 8.96 -20.31 10.69
N LYS A 257 8.07 -20.98 11.41
CA LYS A 257 7.80 -20.70 12.82
C LYS A 257 8.12 -21.92 13.63
N LEU A 258 8.98 -21.76 14.63
CA LEU A 258 9.36 -22.79 15.59
C LEU A 258 8.77 -22.42 16.94
N GLU A 259 7.99 -23.31 17.53
CA GLU A 259 7.24 -23.04 18.74
C GLU A 259 7.55 -24.07 19.81
N TYR A 260 7.56 -23.62 21.07
CA TYR A 260 7.77 -24.45 22.24
C TYR A 260 6.79 -24.08 23.35
N GLU A 261 5.93 -25.03 23.71
CA GLU A 261 4.91 -24.91 24.74
C GLU A 261 5.02 -26.12 25.66
N PRO A 262 5.96 -26.09 26.63
CA PRO A 262 6.17 -27.20 27.56
C PRO A 262 5.03 -27.37 28.54
N VAL A 263 4.30 -26.33 28.84
CA VAL A 263 3.12 -26.24 29.67
C VAL A 263 2.19 -25.17 29.14
N ASP A 264 0.90 -25.28 29.34
CA ASP A 264 -0.13 -24.35 28.84
C ASP A 264 0.11 -22.89 29.27
N SER A 265 0.87 -22.68 30.35
CA SER A 265 1.18 -21.35 30.89
C SER A 265 2.42 -20.69 30.26
N PHE A 266 3.14 -21.36 29.35
CA PHE A 266 4.32 -20.79 28.72
C PHE A 266 4.43 -21.18 27.24
N ARG A 267 4.52 -20.18 26.37
CA ARG A 267 4.78 -20.38 24.93
C ARG A 267 5.93 -19.48 24.48
N SER A 268 6.87 -20.06 23.76
CA SER A 268 7.94 -19.37 23.04
C SER A 268 7.84 -19.66 21.55
N ALA A 269 7.96 -18.63 20.71
CA ALA A 269 7.92 -18.77 19.27
C ALA A 269 9.06 -17.98 18.63
N LEU A 270 9.77 -18.62 17.68
CA LEU A 270 10.72 -17.99 16.79
C LEU A 270 10.14 -18.01 15.37
N THR A 271 9.89 -16.82 14.81
CA THR A 271 9.38 -16.63 13.45
C THR A 271 10.50 -16.10 12.56
N LEU A 272 10.73 -16.79 11.44
CA LEU A 272 11.63 -16.39 10.39
C LEU A 272 10.82 -16.27 9.09
N ALA A 273 10.78 -15.11 8.48
CA ALA A 273 10.07 -14.90 7.23
C ALA A 273 10.95 -14.14 6.24
N HIS A 274 10.87 -14.55 4.97
CA HIS A 274 11.49 -13.85 3.87
C HIS A 274 10.55 -13.84 2.67
N TYR A 275 10.30 -12.67 2.13
CA TYR A 275 9.46 -12.45 0.96
C TYR A 275 10.19 -11.54 -0.01
N LYS A 276 10.02 -11.77 -1.30
CA LYS A 276 10.57 -10.90 -2.33
C LYS A 276 9.55 -10.70 -3.45
N GLN A 277 9.46 -9.46 -3.92
CA GLN A 277 8.83 -9.11 -5.18
C GLN A 277 9.90 -8.61 -6.14
N ASP A 278 9.92 -9.18 -7.32
CA ASP A 278 10.63 -8.69 -8.48
C ASP A 278 9.60 -8.16 -9.49
N ASP A 279 9.77 -6.91 -9.92
CA ASP A 279 8.86 -6.21 -10.82
C ASP A 279 9.67 -5.80 -12.06
N ASN A 280 9.49 -6.51 -13.17
CA ASN A 280 10.24 -6.29 -14.40
C ASN A 280 9.42 -5.42 -15.36
N GLU A 281 9.33 -4.12 -15.04
CA GLU A 281 8.59 -3.16 -15.83
C GLU A 281 9.47 -2.57 -16.94
N LEU A 282 8.99 -2.67 -18.18
CA LEU A 282 9.50 -1.89 -19.31
C LEU A 282 8.50 -0.77 -19.63
N ARG A 283 8.98 0.35 -20.15
CA ARG A 283 8.13 1.43 -20.61
C ARG A 283 8.57 1.93 -21.98
N HIS A 284 7.69 1.76 -22.96
CA HIS A 284 7.84 2.34 -24.28
C HIS A 284 6.92 3.53 -24.41
N SER A 285 7.45 4.68 -24.77
CA SER A 285 6.67 5.92 -24.83
C SER A 285 6.90 6.66 -26.13
N GLN A 286 5.82 7.19 -26.72
CA GLN A 286 5.90 8.19 -27.78
C GLN A 286 5.11 9.44 -27.40
N ARG A 287 5.76 10.59 -27.52
CA ARG A 287 5.22 11.89 -27.17
C ARG A 287 5.00 12.74 -28.41
N LEU A 288 3.83 13.32 -28.53
CA LEU A 288 3.53 14.37 -29.51
C LEU A 288 3.45 15.71 -28.79
N ARG A 289 4.32 16.66 -29.17
CA ARG A 289 4.40 17.98 -28.58
C ARG A 289 4.75 19.04 -29.64
N ASN A 290 4.03 20.16 -29.62
CA ASN A 290 4.25 21.28 -30.56
C ASN A 290 5.38 22.22 -30.12
N GLN A 291 6.50 21.66 -29.62
CA GLN A 291 7.69 22.40 -29.20
C GLN A 291 8.96 21.77 -29.77
N THR A 292 10.10 22.49 -29.69
CA THR A 292 11.40 22.07 -30.22
C THR A 292 12.46 21.93 -29.15
N GLY A 293 13.62 21.39 -29.49
CA GLY A 293 14.76 21.21 -28.60
C GLY A 293 14.52 20.13 -27.55
N ASN A 294 14.93 20.35 -26.32
CA ASN A 294 14.72 19.37 -25.23
C ASN A 294 13.22 19.15 -24.88
N ASN A 295 12.36 20.03 -25.37
CA ASN A 295 10.92 19.94 -25.21
C ASN A 295 10.21 19.44 -26.48
N ALA A 296 10.91 18.92 -27.48
CA ALA A 296 10.32 18.34 -28.68
C ALA A 296 9.53 17.04 -28.38
N SER A 297 8.81 16.59 -29.41
CA SER A 297 8.30 15.21 -29.44
C SER A 297 9.45 14.23 -29.28
N PHE A 298 9.20 13.08 -28.66
CA PHE A 298 10.22 12.07 -28.44
C PHE A 298 9.68 10.63 -28.54
N VAL A 299 10.62 9.70 -28.75
CA VAL A 299 10.43 8.27 -28.45
C VAL A 299 11.36 7.92 -27.31
N ARG A 300 10.86 7.20 -26.30
CA ARG A 300 11.61 6.83 -25.08
C ARG A 300 11.39 5.38 -24.71
N PHE A 301 12.46 4.77 -24.26
CA PHE A 301 12.49 3.51 -23.58
C PHE A 301 12.96 3.71 -22.14
N ASN A 302 12.32 3.03 -21.20
CA ASN A 302 12.80 2.85 -19.84
C ASN A 302 12.66 1.38 -19.45
N ASP A 303 13.61 0.92 -18.68
CA ASP A 303 13.65 -0.36 -18.03
C ASP A 303 13.74 -0.11 -16.52
N PHE A 304 12.82 -0.68 -15.76
CA PHE A 304 12.68 -0.49 -14.32
C PHE A 304 12.59 -1.85 -13.60
N PRO A 305 13.65 -2.64 -13.59
CA PRO A 305 13.64 -3.85 -12.78
C PRO A 305 13.69 -3.44 -11.30
N LEU A 306 12.58 -3.62 -10.61
CA LEU A 306 12.43 -3.21 -9.21
C LEU A 306 12.41 -4.45 -8.33
N GLU A 307 13.28 -4.50 -7.33
CA GLU A 307 13.35 -5.56 -6.33
C GLU A 307 12.92 -5.04 -4.96
N LYS A 308 12.04 -5.81 -4.29
CA LYS A 308 11.50 -5.48 -2.97
C LYS A 308 11.56 -6.69 -2.03
N PRO A 309 12.73 -7.07 -1.51
CA PRO A 309 12.81 -8.07 -0.45
C PRO A 309 12.36 -7.51 0.90
N LEU A 310 11.77 -8.39 1.72
CA LEU A 310 11.42 -8.17 3.12
C LEU A 310 11.83 -9.39 3.93
N THR A 311 12.64 -9.19 4.96
CA THR A 311 13.05 -10.23 5.91
C THR A 311 12.58 -9.87 7.31
N VAL A 312 12.05 -10.85 8.05
CA VAL A 312 11.60 -10.68 9.43
C VAL A 312 12.14 -11.82 10.29
N ILE A 313 12.73 -11.46 11.42
CA ILE A 313 13.13 -12.38 12.48
C ILE A 313 12.48 -11.89 13.76
N GLN A 314 11.67 -12.73 14.41
CA GLN A 314 10.98 -12.36 15.64
C GLN A 314 11.06 -13.49 16.64
N TRP A 315 11.39 -13.16 17.87
CA TRP A 315 11.29 -14.05 19.03
C TRP A 315 10.28 -13.48 19.99
N LYS A 316 9.22 -14.25 20.24
CA LYS A 316 8.09 -13.87 21.11
C LYS A 316 7.90 -14.91 22.20
N ASN A 317 7.73 -14.46 23.45
CA ASN A 317 7.45 -15.30 24.60
C ASN A 317 6.21 -14.81 25.32
N ASN A 318 5.31 -15.72 25.64
CA ASN A 318 4.14 -15.49 26.45
C ASN A 318 4.20 -16.37 27.68
N TRP A 319 4.06 -15.77 28.84
CA TRP A 319 4.09 -16.48 30.12
C TRP A 319 2.92 -16.09 31.00
N ASP A 320 2.02 -17.01 31.24
CA ASP A 320 0.96 -16.94 32.25
C ASP A 320 1.53 -17.32 33.61
N ILE A 321 2.04 -16.33 34.35
CA ILE A 321 2.64 -16.51 35.67
C ILE A 321 1.59 -17.06 36.67
N SER A 322 0.35 -16.66 36.48
CA SER A 322 -0.84 -17.14 37.17
C SER A 322 -2.08 -16.90 36.33
N ASP A 323 -3.25 -17.37 36.76
CA ASP A 323 -4.53 -17.14 36.09
C ASP A 323 -4.82 -15.66 35.80
N ARG A 324 -4.20 -14.74 36.56
CA ARG A 324 -4.41 -13.29 36.47
C ARG A 324 -3.18 -12.50 36.02
N GLN A 325 -2.04 -13.14 35.89
CA GLN A 325 -0.79 -12.45 35.56
C GLN A 325 -0.19 -13.04 34.31
N HIS A 326 0.09 -12.21 33.34
CA HIS A 326 0.79 -12.59 32.14
C HIS A 326 1.94 -11.61 31.83
N LEU A 327 2.95 -12.15 31.19
CA LEU A 327 4.12 -11.43 30.72
C LEU A 327 4.33 -11.79 29.26
N GLU A 328 4.44 -10.79 28.42
CA GLU A 328 4.90 -10.95 27.05
C GLU A 328 6.26 -10.28 26.88
N ALA A 329 7.20 -10.96 26.24
CA ALA A 329 8.49 -10.40 25.86
C ALA A 329 8.70 -10.67 24.37
N ARG A 330 9.08 -9.63 23.62
CA ARG A 330 9.29 -9.69 22.18
C ARG A 330 10.61 -9.02 21.81
N ALA A 331 11.36 -9.65 20.92
CA ALA A 331 12.50 -9.06 20.22
C ALA A 331 12.36 -9.34 18.72
N SER A 332 12.56 -8.34 17.89
CA SER A 332 12.43 -8.49 16.45
C SER A 332 13.45 -7.68 15.69
N TYR A 333 13.77 -8.18 14.49
CA TYR A 333 14.51 -7.53 13.45
C TYR A 333 13.74 -7.65 12.15
N SER A 334 13.59 -6.54 11.44
CA SER A 334 12.98 -6.52 10.10
C SER A 334 13.84 -5.68 9.18
N GLU A 335 14.03 -6.15 7.96
CA GLU A 335 14.82 -5.50 6.90
C GLU A 335 14.02 -5.51 5.61
N ALA A 336 13.97 -4.38 4.92
CA ALA A 336 13.36 -4.27 3.60
C ALA A 336 14.20 -3.37 2.69
N THR A 337 14.31 -3.76 1.43
CA THR A 337 15.04 -3.01 0.40
C THR A 337 14.10 -2.57 -0.71
N PHE A 338 14.34 -1.40 -1.25
CA PHE A 338 13.83 -0.92 -2.53
C PHE A 338 15.02 -0.73 -3.46
N LEU A 339 15.19 -1.60 -4.44
CA LEU A 339 16.30 -1.53 -5.41
C LEU A 339 15.74 -1.39 -6.82
N GLU A 340 16.02 -0.26 -7.48
CA GLU A 340 15.58 0.05 -8.84
C GLU A 340 16.77 0.48 -9.71
N PRO A 341 17.51 -0.45 -10.33
CA PRO A 341 18.38 -0.10 -11.43
C PRO A 341 17.52 0.24 -12.66
N SER A 342 17.85 1.32 -13.38
CA SER A 342 17.06 1.74 -14.52
C SER A 342 17.91 2.19 -15.69
N ASN A 343 17.53 1.76 -16.87
CA ASN A 343 18.06 2.25 -18.13
C ASN A 343 17.06 3.22 -18.76
N GLN A 344 17.55 4.38 -19.20
CA GLN A 344 16.72 5.37 -19.90
C GLN A 344 17.37 5.77 -21.20
N LEU A 345 16.62 5.63 -22.30
CA LEU A 345 17.06 6.01 -23.64
C LEU A 345 15.96 6.84 -24.30
N GLN A 346 16.32 8.02 -24.79
CA GLN A 346 15.36 8.94 -25.41
C GLN A 346 15.91 9.51 -26.69
N PHE A 347 15.10 9.47 -27.75
CA PHE A 347 15.36 10.12 -29.02
C PHE A 347 14.36 11.25 -29.25
N ASN A 348 14.86 12.45 -29.49
CA ASN A 348 14.04 13.66 -29.72
C ASN A 348 13.85 13.94 -31.22
N LEU A 349 12.64 14.33 -31.58
CA LEU A 349 12.33 14.79 -32.95
C LEU A 349 13.15 16.04 -33.28
N THR A 350 13.75 16.06 -34.45
CA THR A 350 14.56 17.18 -34.89
C THR A 350 13.75 18.12 -35.80
N GLY A 351 14.27 19.35 -35.97
CA GLY A 351 13.69 20.35 -36.86
C GLY A 351 12.64 21.23 -36.22
N ALA A 352 11.65 21.65 -37.00
CA ALA A 352 10.57 22.53 -36.53
C ALA A 352 9.64 21.80 -35.54
N ALA A 353 8.92 22.56 -34.71
CA ALA A 353 7.88 22.03 -33.85
C ALA A 353 6.90 21.17 -34.64
N LEU A 354 6.46 20.06 -34.03
CA LEU A 354 5.45 19.19 -34.63
C LEU A 354 4.09 19.89 -34.60
N ASP A 355 3.32 19.78 -35.71
CA ASP A 355 1.92 20.19 -35.71
C ASP A 355 1.01 18.98 -35.86
N PHE A 356 -0.16 19.06 -35.23
CA PHE A 356 -1.23 18.07 -35.26
C PHE A 356 -2.54 18.76 -34.86
N ASP A 357 -3.67 18.17 -35.22
CA ASP A 357 -4.95 18.64 -34.75
C ASP A 357 -5.30 17.95 -33.43
N LEU A 358 -5.76 18.71 -32.44
CA LEU A 358 -6.24 18.21 -31.14
C LEU A 358 -7.76 18.40 -31.06
N SER A 359 -8.46 17.35 -30.61
CA SER A 359 -9.90 17.40 -30.34
C SER A 359 -10.23 16.50 -29.14
N LEU A 360 -11.47 16.57 -28.63
CA LEU A 360 -12.00 15.64 -27.65
C LEU A 360 -12.82 14.54 -28.34
N ASN A 361 -12.59 13.31 -27.96
CA ASN A 361 -13.48 12.18 -28.20
C ASN A 361 -14.15 11.81 -26.87
N GLY A 362 -15.40 12.28 -26.63
CA GLY A 362 -15.91 12.37 -25.27
C GLY A 362 -15.07 13.33 -24.44
N ASP A 363 -14.47 12.86 -23.36
CA ASP A 363 -13.58 13.63 -22.49
C ASP A 363 -12.09 13.33 -22.76
N VAL A 364 -11.77 12.42 -23.67
CA VAL A 364 -10.41 11.99 -24.00
C VAL A 364 -9.82 12.84 -25.09
N PRO A 365 -8.66 13.49 -24.88
CA PRO A 365 -7.94 14.22 -25.91
C PRO A 365 -7.37 13.27 -26.98
N VAL A 366 -7.66 13.54 -28.25
CA VAL A 366 -7.16 12.76 -29.40
C VAL A 366 -6.40 13.66 -30.36
N ALA A 367 -5.27 13.16 -30.86
CA ALA A 367 -4.49 13.81 -31.92
C ALA A 367 -4.86 13.25 -33.31
N THR A 368 -5.10 14.12 -34.26
CA THR A 368 -5.38 13.77 -35.67
C THR A 368 -4.54 14.65 -36.59
N SER A 369 -4.55 14.43 -37.93
CA SER A 369 -3.78 15.19 -38.89
C SER A 369 -2.30 15.37 -38.50
N ILE A 370 -1.70 14.33 -37.88
CA ILE A 370 -0.36 14.43 -37.31
C ILE A 370 0.68 14.56 -38.45
N ASP A 371 1.61 15.51 -38.30
CA ASP A 371 2.74 15.69 -39.22
C ASP A 371 3.48 14.36 -39.42
N PRO A 372 3.62 13.86 -40.66
CA PRO A 372 4.23 12.54 -40.93
C PRO A 372 5.66 12.37 -40.42
N ARG A 373 6.36 13.46 -40.12
CA ARG A 373 7.71 13.41 -39.52
C ARG A 373 7.72 12.66 -38.20
N ALA A 374 6.58 12.65 -37.45
CA ALA A 374 6.41 11.94 -36.17
C ALA A 374 6.57 10.44 -36.30
N PHE A 375 6.44 9.85 -37.49
CA PHE A 375 6.42 8.41 -37.72
C PHE A 375 7.64 7.92 -38.52
N ASN A 376 8.61 8.81 -38.79
CA ASN A 376 9.85 8.44 -39.44
C ASN A 376 11.00 8.40 -38.40
N PRO A 377 11.51 7.21 -38.00
CA PRO A 377 12.55 7.07 -37.01
C PRO A 377 13.84 7.83 -37.36
N ALA A 378 14.16 8.04 -38.63
CA ALA A 378 15.32 8.80 -39.02
C ALA A 378 15.27 10.32 -38.66
N ASN A 379 14.10 10.83 -38.28
CA ASN A 379 13.92 12.19 -37.78
C ASN A 379 14.21 12.39 -36.30
N TYR A 380 14.44 11.30 -35.56
CA TYR A 380 14.70 11.32 -34.13
C TYR A 380 16.18 11.07 -33.84
N VAL A 381 16.77 11.93 -33.02
CA VAL A 381 18.16 11.83 -32.62
C VAL A 381 18.27 11.62 -31.12
N LEU A 382 19.29 10.86 -30.67
CA LEU A 382 19.58 10.62 -29.28
C LEU A 382 19.67 11.95 -28.50
N ALA A 383 18.87 12.11 -27.49
CA ALA A 383 18.76 13.34 -26.70
C ALA A 383 20.13 13.73 -26.10
N ASN A 384 20.64 14.89 -26.50
CA ASN A 384 21.98 15.38 -26.13
C ASN A 384 23.13 14.39 -26.43
N ASN A 385 22.91 13.41 -27.30
CA ASN A 385 23.81 12.27 -27.54
C ASN A 385 24.14 11.48 -26.27
N THR A 386 23.25 11.43 -25.31
CA THR A 386 23.52 10.91 -23.95
C THR A 386 22.67 9.69 -23.62
N PHE A 387 23.31 8.67 -23.07
CA PHE A 387 22.69 7.53 -22.38
C PHE A 387 22.84 7.73 -20.88
N SER A 388 21.76 7.65 -20.13
CA SER A 388 21.70 8.04 -18.72
C SER A 388 21.01 6.99 -17.83
N PRO A 389 21.64 5.86 -17.54
CA PRO A 389 21.13 4.93 -16.55
C PRO A 389 21.26 5.49 -15.13
N TYR A 390 20.44 4.95 -14.22
CA TYR A 390 20.52 5.24 -12.79
C TYR A 390 20.20 4.01 -11.95
N GLN A 391 20.51 4.08 -10.67
CA GLN A 391 20.10 3.10 -9.67
C GLN A 391 19.65 3.86 -8.43
N ASP A 392 18.43 3.57 -7.99
CA ASP A 392 17.94 3.97 -6.67
C ASP A 392 18.03 2.75 -5.75
N ASP A 393 18.61 2.95 -4.57
CA ASP A 393 18.77 1.94 -3.54
C ASP A 393 18.32 2.51 -2.20
N SER A 394 17.41 1.83 -1.50
CA SER A 394 16.94 2.28 -0.21
C SER A 394 16.69 1.08 0.70
N ASP A 395 17.51 0.97 1.73
CA ASP A 395 17.41 -0.07 2.75
C ASP A 395 16.79 0.48 4.03
N GLU A 396 15.84 -0.24 4.60
CA GLU A 396 15.29 0.05 5.91
C GLU A 396 15.49 -1.13 6.86
N TYR A 397 16.00 -0.81 8.04
CA TYR A 397 16.21 -1.76 9.15
C TYR A 397 15.39 -1.32 10.34
N VAL A 398 14.67 -2.27 10.96
CA VAL A 398 13.88 -2.04 12.17
C VAL A 398 14.28 -3.06 13.23
N GLU A 399 14.78 -2.56 14.35
CA GLU A 399 15.05 -3.36 15.55
C GLU A 399 14.07 -2.97 16.64
N GLU A 400 13.45 -3.95 17.30
CA GLU A 400 12.47 -3.67 18.35
C GLU A 400 12.59 -4.69 19.50
N ILE A 401 12.51 -4.17 20.73
CA ILE A 401 12.37 -4.97 21.96
C ILE A 401 11.18 -4.43 22.73
N ALA A 402 10.28 -5.31 23.16
CA ALA A 402 9.11 -4.95 23.95
C ALA A 402 8.92 -5.92 25.13
N LEU A 403 8.46 -5.39 26.25
CA LEU A 403 8.11 -6.13 27.44
C LEU A 403 6.79 -5.61 28.01
N ASP A 404 5.79 -6.49 28.09
CA ASP A 404 4.44 -6.17 28.50
C ASP A 404 4.02 -7.07 29.68
N TYR A 405 3.61 -6.46 30.79
CA TYR A 405 3.08 -7.17 31.96
C TYR A 405 1.63 -6.77 32.19
N GLY A 406 0.77 -7.76 32.38
CA GLY A 406 -0.64 -7.58 32.70
C GLY A 406 -1.05 -8.35 33.96
N PHE A 407 -1.80 -7.67 34.80
CA PHE A 407 -2.54 -8.25 35.92
C PHE A 407 -4.03 -8.07 35.66
N ASN A 408 -4.77 -9.16 35.52
CA ASN A 408 -6.22 -9.17 35.30
C ASN A 408 -6.65 -8.34 34.08
N THR A 409 -5.90 -8.46 32.96
CA THR A 409 -6.13 -7.68 31.74
C THR A 409 -6.54 -8.53 30.54
N LYS A 410 -6.60 -9.86 30.68
CA LYS A 410 -7.04 -10.72 29.59
C LYS A 410 -8.54 -10.55 29.28
N PRO A 411 -8.97 -10.81 28.04
CA PRO A 411 -10.39 -10.91 27.73
C PRO A 411 -11.10 -11.90 28.68
N GLY A 412 -12.25 -11.49 29.21
CA GLY A 412 -13.02 -12.27 30.19
C GLY A 412 -12.62 -12.09 31.64
N ASP A 413 -11.46 -11.52 31.98
CA ASP A 413 -11.09 -11.15 33.32
C ASP A 413 -12.03 -10.12 33.93
N MET A 414 -12.51 -10.33 35.15
CA MET A 414 -13.46 -9.44 35.83
C MET A 414 -12.77 -8.63 36.94
N GLY A 415 -13.27 -7.42 37.18
CA GLY A 415 -12.76 -6.50 38.17
C GLY A 415 -11.64 -5.59 37.69
N TRP A 416 -10.81 -5.13 38.61
CA TRP A 416 -9.70 -4.22 38.28
C TRP A 416 -8.49 -4.98 37.75
N GLY A 417 -7.90 -4.45 36.70
CA GLY A 417 -6.66 -4.92 36.10
C GLY A 417 -5.67 -3.77 35.93
N LEU A 418 -4.40 -4.11 35.78
CA LEU A 418 -3.28 -3.21 35.54
C LEU A 418 -2.40 -3.76 34.43
N GLY A 419 -2.11 -2.96 33.40
CA GLY A 419 -1.11 -3.25 32.40
C GLY A 419 0.00 -2.22 32.45
N VAL A 420 1.24 -2.66 32.31
CA VAL A 420 2.42 -1.79 32.17
C VAL A 420 3.38 -2.42 31.18
N GLY A 421 4.08 -1.60 30.41
CA GLY A 421 5.08 -2.12 29.49
C GLY A 421 6.04 -1.05 28.99
N ALA A 422 7.07 -1.50 28.30
CA ALA A 422 8.09 -0.67 27.71
C ALA A 422 8.49 -1.22 26.35
N THR A 423 8.80 -0.34 25.42
CA THR A 423 9.27 -0.65 24.06
C THR A 423 10.46 0.21 23.73
N TRP A 424 11.47 -0.38 23.14
CA TRP A 424 12.54 0.31 22.45
C TRP A 424 12.54 -0.11 21.00
N ARG A 425 12.65 0.86 20.09
CA ARG A 425 12.72 0.60 18.65
C ARG A 425 13.68 1.57 17.99
N GLU A 426 14.51 1.05 17.10
CA GLU A 426 15.31 1.83 16.17
C GLU A 426 14.92 1.52 14.73
N ILE A 427 14.75 2.57 13.92
CA ILE A 427 14.56 2.50 12.49
C ILE A 427 15.70 3.22 11.84
N THR A 428 16.47 2.53 10.99
CA THR A 428 17.51 3.15 10.15
C THR A 428 17.12 2.98 8.70
N ARG A 429 17.13 4.07 7.93
CA ARG A 429 16.97 4.04 6.48
C ARG A 429 18.15 4.68 5.81
N ASP A 430 18.79 3.93 4.92
CA ASP A 430 19.85 4.38 4.03
C ASP A 430 19.29 4.53 2.62
N ASN A 431 19.42 5.70 2.02
CA ASN A 431 18.96 5.98 0.67
C ASN A 431 20.10 6.48 -0.19
N ASP A 432 20.44 5.74 -1.21
CA ASP A 432 21.50 6.04 -2.17
C ASP A 432 20.93 6.15 -3.60
N ARG A 433 21.47 7.08 -4.37
CA ARG A 433 21.18 7.20 -5.79
C ARG A 433 22.44 7.39 -6.59
N THR A 434 22.75 6.40 -7.39
CA THR A 434 23.82 6.47 -8.38
C THR A 434 23.23 6.76 -9.77
N THR A 435 23.85 7.68 -10.50
CA THR A 435 23.52 7.97 -11.89
C THR A 435 24.74 7.75 -12.78
N TRP A 436 24.52 7.46 -14.04
CA TRP A 436 25.57 7.45 -15.07
C TRP A 436 25.18 8.40 -16.20
N SER A 437 26.17 8.97 -16.83
CA SER A 437 25.97 9.83 -18.00
C SER A 437 27.06 9.51 -19.01
N TRP A 438 26.66 8.96 -20.16
CA TRP A 438 27.54 8.53 -21.23
C TRP A 438 27.23 9.32 -22.49
N VAL A 439 28.07 10.27 -22.86
CA VAL A 439 27.90 11.12 -24.06
C VAL A 439 28.64 10.49 -25.23
N PHE A 440 27.96 10.19 -26.31
CA PHE A 440 28.54 9.69 -27.55
C PHE A 440 29.22 10.81 -28.33
N ASN A 441 30.49 10.62 -28.69
CA ASN A 441 31.30 11.61 -29.37
C ASN A 441 31.31 11.50 -30.92
N GLY A 442 30.54 10.55 -31.45
CA GLY A 442 30.40 10.36 -32.90
C GLY A 442 29.33 11.27 -33.52
N ALA A 443 28.98 10.99 -34.76
CA ALA A 443 27.82 11.61 -35.38
C ALA A 443 26.55 11.31 -34.58
N PRO A 444 25.56 12.23 -34.55
CA PRO A 444 24.31 11.99 -33.83
C PRO A 444 23.68 10.65 -34.19
N LEU A 445 23.38 9.84 -33.18
CA LEU A 445 22.69 8.58 -33.35
C LEU A 445 21.21 8.84 -33.64
N THR A 446 20.69 8.18 -34.66
CA THR A 446 19.29 8.30 -35.06
C THR A 446 18.51 7.04 -34.72
N LEU A 447 17.22 7.17 -34.47
CA LEU A 447 16.38 6.06 -34.00
C LEU A 447 16.29 4.93 -35.05
N ASP A 448 16.33 5.23 -36.34
CA ASP A 448 16.29 4.22 -37.41
C ASP A 448 17.43 3.19 -37.35
N GLN A 449 18.48 3.44 -36.57
CA GLN A 449 19.55 2.50 -36.27
C GLN A 449 19.14 1.46 -35.20
N PHE A 450 18.12 1.78 -34.41
CA PHE A 450 17.67 1.04 -33.24
C PHE A 450 16.14 0.96 -33.17
N ASP A 451 15.46 0.99 -34.31
CA ASP A 451 13.99 0.96 -34.39
C ASP A 451 13.48 -0.47 -34.49
N VAL A 452 12.52 -0.82 -33.65
CA VAL A 452 11.77 -2.07 -33.81
C VAL A 452 10.71 -1.88 -34.88
N GLN A 453 10.86 -2.61 -35.96
CA GLN A 453 9.89 -2.61 -37.06
C GLN A 453 8.63 -3.36 -36.66
N HIS A 454 7.68 -2.65 -36.08
CA HIS A 454 6.43 -3.21 -35.61
C HIS A 454 5.21 -2.37 -35.95
N SER A 455 4.04 -3.01 -36.04
CA SER A 455 2.75 -2.35 -36.24
C SER A 455 1.91 -2.48 -34.95
N TYR A 456 1.99 -1.47 -34.10
CA TYR A 456 1.22 -1.37 -32.88
C TYR A 456 0.56 0.01 -32.81
N THR A 457 -0.76 0.02 -32.63
CA THR A 457 -1.56 1.24 -32.50
C THR A 457 -1.99 1.40 -31.04
N PRO A 458 -1.47 2.42 -30.33
CA PRO A 458 -1.87 2.66 -28.95
C PRO A 458 -3.37 3.01 -28.83
N ILE A 459 -3.90 2.83 -27.63
CA ILE A 459 -5.27 3.20 -27.31
C ILE A 459 -5.50 4.70 -27.58
N TYR A 460 -6.68 5.05 -28.10
CA TYR A 460 -7.02 6.42 -28.55
C TYR A 460 -6.02 7.05 -29.54
N ALA A 461 -5.18 6.25 -30.17
CA ALA A 461 -4.30 6.70 -31.26
C ALA A 461 -4.83 6.24 -32.62
N ASN A 462 -4.38 6.94 -33.67
CA ASN A 462 -4.65 6.56 -35.06
C ASN A 462 -3.34 6.41 -35.85
N PHE A 463 -2.26 6.06 -35.14
CA PHE A 463 -0.93 5.89 -35.70
C PHE A 463 -0.23 4.68 -35.08
N ASN A 464 0.76 4.15 -35.79
CA ASN A 464 1.65 3.15 -35.22
C ASN A 464 2.74 3.81 -34.38
N GLN A 465 2.88 3.37 -33.11
CA GLN A 465 3.91 3.86 -32.22
C GLN A 465 5.30 3.40 -32.69
N LEU A 466 6.29 4.28 -32.54
CA LEU A 466 7.69 3.93 -32.70
C LEU A 466 8.25 3.35 -31.41
N PHE A 467 9.12 2.35 -31.52
CA PHE A 467 9.77 1.68 -30.41
C PHE A 467 11.28 1.73 -30.54
N ILE A 468 11.98 1.63 -29.41
CA ILE A 468 13.43 1.56 -29.34
C ILE A 468 13.82 0.10 -29.08
N ASP A 469 14.67 -0.48 -29.90
CA ASP A 469 15.38 -1.72 -29.62
C ASP A 469 16.55 -1.42 -28.71
N PHE A 470 16.32 -1.59 -27.39
CA PHE A 470 17.32 -1.31 -26.38
C PHE A 470 18.47 -2.32 -26.43
N ASP A 471 18.24 -3.57 -26.80
CA ASP A 471 19.29 -4.59 -26.90
C ASP A 471 20.25 -4.29 -28.04
N ALA A 472 19.73 -3.85 -29.18
CA ALA A 472 20.55 -3.36 -30.28
C ALA A 472 21.37 -2.13 -29.86
N PHE A 473 20.75 -1.17 -29.13
CA PHE A 473 21.49 -0.02 -28.60
C PHE A 473 22.53 -0.44 -27.56
N ASN A 474 22.20 -1.30 -26.62
CA ASN A 474 23.14 -1.78 -25.61
C ASN A 474 24.31 -2.52 -26.24
N THR A 475 24.05 -3.36 -27.25
CA THR A 475 25.10 -4.02 -28.03
C THR A 475 26.00 -2.97 -28.70
N PHE A 476 25.43 -1.95 -29.32
CA PHE A 476 26.20 -0.86 -29.92
C PHE A 476 27.04 -0.11 -28.86
N PHE A 477 26.45 0.22 -27.71
CA PHE A 477 27.13 0.87 -26.58
C PHE A 477 28.34 0.05 -26.13
N GLN A 478 28.14 -1.24 -25.86
CA GLN A 478 29.21 -2.13 -25.39
C GLN A 478 30.34 -2.26 -26.42
N GLN A 479 30.04 -2.31 -27.71
CA GLN A 479 31.05 -2.43 -28.78
C GLN A 479 31.80 -1.11 -29.03
N ASN A 480 31.19 0.03 -28.66
CA ASN A 480 31.71 1.36 -28.96
C ASN A 480 32.04 2.19 -27.72
N GLN A 481 32.25 1.59 -26.54
CA GLN A 481 32.50 2.30 -25.30
C GLN A 481 33.61 3.36 -25.39
N ALA A 482 34.66 3.14 -26.16
CA ALA A 482 35.72 4.12 -26.37
C ALA A 482 35.26 5.41 -27.09
N SER A 483 34.11 5.39 -27.73
CA SER A 483 33.49 6.54 -28.38
C SER A 483 32.52 7.30 -27.46
N PHE A 484 32.32 6.81 -26.21
CA PHE A 484 31.55 7.50 -25.21
C PHE A 484 32.47 8.14 -24.16
N THR A 485 32.10 9.33 -23.73
CA THR A 485 32.75 10.00 -22.61
C THR A 485 31.77 10.19 -21.48
N GLY A 486 32.25 10.11 -20.24
CA GLY A 486 31.43 10.20 -19.06
C GLY A 486 31.68 9.03 -18.11
N GLY A 487 30.70 8.68 -17.33
CA GLY A 487 30.80 7.61 -16.35
C GLY A 487 29.81 7.76 -15.19
N ARG A 488 30.10 7.07 -14.10
CA ARG A 488 29.35 7.14 -12.85
C ARG A 488 29.40 8.54 -12.28
N ASN A 489 28.25 9.02 -11.82
CA ASN A 489 28.08 10.28 -11.12
C ASN A 489 27.21 10.03 -9.89
N GLU A 490 27.74 10.27 -8.71
CA GLU A 490 26.96 10.16 -7.49
C GLU A 490 25.92 11.27 -7.43
N ALA A 491 24.67 10.91 -7.28
CA ALA A 491 23.58 11.86 -7.07
C ALA A 491 23.52 12.26 -5.58
N VAL A 492 24.64 12.69 -5.05
CA VAL A 492 24.90 12.92 -3.61
C VAL A 492 23.84 13.74 -2.87
N THR A 493 23.04 14.53 -3.58
CA THR A 493 21.92 15.28 -2.98
C THR A 493 20.70 14.39 -2.72
N SER A 494 20.69 13.19 -3.31
CA SER A 494 19.67 12.17 -3.06
C SER A 494 20.12 11.17 -2.01
N ASP A 495 21.38 11.23 -1.58
CA ASP A 495 21.94 10.30 -0.60
C ASP A 495 21.75 10.84 0.81
N TRP A 496 21.15 10.05 1.67
CA TRP A 496 20.93 10.39 3.05
C TRP A 496 20.73 9.14 3.90
N VAL A 497 21.13 9.23 5.15
CA VAL A 497 20.83 8.24 6.18
C VAL A 497 19.95 8.90 7.23
N PHE A 498 18.90 8.20 7.62
CA PHE A 498 17.97 8.60 8.66
C PHE A 498 17.90 7.51 9.71
N THR A 499 18.14 7.88 10.98
CA THR A 499 17.93 6.99 12.11
C THR A 499 16.91 7.61 13.06
N GLU A 500 15.96 6.82 13.53
CA GLU A 500 14.95 7.20 14.52
C GLU A 500 14.93 6.16 15.63
N GLU A 501 15.23 6.61 16.85
CA GLU A 501 15.11 5.80 18.05
C GLU A 501 13.87 6.24 18.84
N VAL A 502 13.05 5.27 19.25
CA VAL A 502 11.85 5.50 20.04
C VAL A 502 11.93 4.67 21.31
N SER A 503 12.03 5.34 22.43
CA SER A 503 11.91 4.74 23.76
C SER A 503 10.54 5.04 24.35
N ALA A 504 9.77 4.03 24.71
CA ALA A 504 8.40 4.21 25.15
C ALA A 504 8.08 3.40 26.39
N ALA A 505 7.17 3.94 27.22
CA ALA A 505 6.59 3.23 28.36
C ALA A 505 5.10 3.57 28.49
N TYR A 506 4.31 2.61 28.95
CA TYR A 506 2.90 2.83 29.18
C TYR A 506 2.41 2.26 30.50
N ALA A 507 1.29 2.81 30.96
CA ALA A 507 0.49 2.22 32.04
C ALA A 507 -0.98 2.34 31.70
N LEU A 508 -1.74 1.28 31.99
CA LEU A 508 -3.20 1.26 31.83
C LEU A 508 -3.87 0.64 33.03
N LEU A 509 -5.05 1.12 33.34
CA LEU A 509 -6.01 0.54 34.27
C LEU A 509 -7.17 -0.02 33.46
N ARG A 510 -7.57 -1.26 33.76
CA ARG A 510 -8.74 -1.90 33.19
C ARG A 510 -9.74 -2.20 34.30
N HIS A 511 -11.00 -1.92 34.04
CA HIS A 511 -12.09 -2.42 34.89
C HIS A 511 -13.13 -3.12 34.04
N ALA A 512 -13.36 -4.38 34.33
CA ALA A 512 -14.40 -5.17 33.66
C ALA A 512 -15.46 -5.60 34.65
N GLY A 513 -16.70 -5.30 34.32
CA GLY A 513 -17.90 -5.80 35.01
C GLY A 513 -18.67 -6.78 34.12
N GLU A 514 -19.84 -7.19 34.55
CA GLU A 514 -20.69 -8.13 33.78
C GLU A 514 -21.09 -7.59 32.39
N ARG A 515 -21.13 -6.27 32.19
CA ARG A 515 -21.62 -5.62 30.98
C ARG A 515 -20.73 -4.51 30.47
N HIS A 516 -19.59 -4.26 31.07
CA HIS A 516 -18.74 -3.16 30.66
C HIS A 516 -17.27 -3.50 30.84
N THR A 517 -16.47 -2.96 29.97
CA THR A 517 -15.03 -2.84 30.11
C THR A 517 -14.63 -1.38 29.87
N VAL A 518 -13.80 -0.86 30.76
CA VAL A 518 -13.19 0.46 30.64
C VAL A 518 -11.69 0.30 30.73
N ILE A 519 -10.97 0.83 29.74
CA ILE A 519 -9.50 0.89 29.71
C ILE A 519 -9.12 2.37 29.70
N LEU A 520 -8.31 2.78 30.66
CA LEU A 520 -7.84 4.16 30.81
C LEU A 520 -6.34 4.13 31.07
N GLY A 521 -5.59 4.98 30.41
CA GLY A 521 -4.16 5.09 30.67
C GLY A 521 -3.46 6.08 29.75
N GLY A 522 -2.14 5.94 29.71
CA GLY A 522 -1.31 6.77 28.86
C GLY A 522 -0.02 6.08 28.49
N ARG A 523 0.54 6.51 27.40
CA ARG A 523 1.84 6.10 26.87
C ARG A 523 2.72 7.34 26.75
N PHE A 524 3.95 7.24 27.13
CA PHE A 524 5.00 8.24 26.92
C PHE A 524 5.97 7.69 25.88
N GLU A 525 6.30 8.51 24.90
CA GLU A 525 7.30 8.19 23.88
C GLU A 525 8.33 9.32 23.81
N ASP A 526 9.58 8.96 23.89
CA ASP A 526 10.73 9.81 23.61
C ASP A 526 11.33 9.39 22.28
N THR A 527 11.44 10.32 21.35
CA THR A 527 11.91 10.10 19.98
C THR A 527 13.15 10.92 19.72
N GLU A 528 14.26 10.25 19.43
CA GLU A 528 15.48 10.87 18.94
C GLU A 528 15.63 10.59 17.44
N THR A 529 16.09 11.59 16.67
CA THR A 529 16.39 11.43 15.25
C THR A 529 17.78 11.87 14.92
N LEU A 530 18.43 11.14 14.02
CA LEU A 530 19.70 11.50 13.41
C LEU A 530 19.53 11.50 11.89
N VAL A 531 19.89 12.63 11.28
CA VAL A 531 19.88 12.79 9.81
C VAL A 531 21.29 13.04 9.34
N GLU A 532 21.80 12.22 8.45
CA GLU A 532 23.05 12.44 7.73
C GLU A 532 22.72 12.64 6.26
N ARG A 533 23.12 13.77 5.70
CA ARG A 533 22.80 14.12 4.31
C ARG A 533 23.90 14.91 3.64
N ALA A 534 23.90 14.93 2.32
CA ALA A 534 24.79 15.76 1.55
C ALA A 534 24.29 17.21 1.47
N ARG A 535 25.23 18.13 1.49
CA ARG A 535 25.05 19.54 1.15
C ARG A 535 25.95 19.87 -0.03
N THR A 536 25.36 20.39 -1.10
CA THR A 536 26.11 20.83 -2.29
C THR A 536 26.17 22.34 -2.36
N GLU A 537 27.37 22.87 -2.47
CA GLU A 537 27.65 24.29 -2.67
C GLU A 537 28.59 24.45 -3.87
N GLY A 538 28.04 24.71 -5.04
CA GLY A 538 28.76 24.64 -6.31
C GLY A 538 29.23 23.22 -6.61
N ALA A 539 30.52 23.05 -6.83
CA ALA A 539 31.17 21.75 -7.01
C ALA A 539 31.55 21.05 -5.68
N ASN A 540 31.38 21.74 -4.54
CA ASN A 540 31.73 21.18 -3.24
C ASN A 540 30.59 20.40 -2.65
N VAL A 541 30.89 19.20 -2.21
CA VAL A 541 29.94 18.32 -1.49
C VAL A 541 30.47 18.12 -0.09
N THR A 542 29.64 18.36 0.90
CA THR A 542 29.93 18.10 2.32
C THR A 542 28.84 17.25 2.92
N ARG A 543 29.17 16.28 3.77
CA ARG A 543 28.18 15.56 4.57
C ARG A 543 27.94 16.29 5.87
N VAL A 544 26.68 16.47 6.23
CA VAL A 544 26.26 17.12 7.47
C VAL A 544 25.34 16.18 8.26
N ALA A 545 25.62 16.07 9.54
CA ALA A 545 24.79 15.33 10.48
C ALA A 545 23.98 16.31 11.33
N ARG A 546 22.70 16.01 11.56
CA ARG A 546 21.78 16.78 12.39
C ARG A 546 21.02 15.85 13.30
N LYS A 547 20.98 16.19 14.59
CA LYS A 547 20.11 15.54 15.56
C LYS A 547 18.84 16.36 15.73
N GLY A 548 17.73 15.69 15.86
CA GLY A 548 16.42 16.22 16.22
C GLY A 548 15.77 15.31 17.27
N GLY A 549 14.58 15.61 17.66
CA GLY A 549 13.81 14.78 18.59
C GLY A 549 12.65 15.52 19.21
N TYR A 550 11.75 14.77 19.84
CA TYR A 550 10.56 15.24 20.53
C TYR A 550 10.04 14.17 21.48
N ASP A 551 9.25 14.59 22.45
CA ASP A 551 8.57 13.71 23.39
C ASP A 551 7.06 13.90 23.32
N ASP A 552 6.32 12.82 23.53
CA ASP A 552 4.85 12.81 23.48
C ASP A 552 4.26 12.02 24.64
N PHE A 553 3.26 12.61 25.31
CA PHE A 553 2.41 11.88 26.22
C PHE A 553 1.04 11.68 25.57
N LEU A 554 0.63 10.42 25.43
CA LEU A 554 -0.52 9.98 24.64
C LEU A 554 -1.58 9.33 25.55
N PRO A 555 -2.51 10.09 26.13
CA PRO A 555 -3.60 9.55 26.93
C PRO A 555 -4.61 8.81 26.03
N SER A 556 -5.28 7.80 26.61
CA SER A 556 -6.42 7.15 25.98
C SER A 556 -7.42 6.62 26.99
N ILE A 557 -8.68 6.61 26.55
CA ILE A 557 -9.78 5.93 27.23
C ILE A 557 -10.61 5.18 26.21
N THR A 558 -10.93 3.91 26.53
CA THR A 558 -11.82 3.07 25.72
C THR A 558 -12.87 2.49 26.62
N VAL A 559 -14.11 2.50 26.18
CA VAL A 559 -15.28 1.98 26.87
C VAL A 559 -16.03 1.03 25.95
N SER A 560 -16.29 -0.17 26.45
CA SER A 560 -17.16 -1.16 25.83
C SER A 560 -18.30 -1.44 26.82
N TYR A 561 -19.57 -1.38 26.36
CA TYR A 561 -20.73 -1.59 27.20
C TYR A 561 -21.81 -2.40 26.51
N ASP A 562 -22.17 -3.55 27.10
CA ASP A 562 -23.25 -4.41 26.63
C ASP A 562 -24.59 -3.88 27.15
N LEU A 563 -25.26 -3.05 26.32
CA LEU A 563 -26.60 -2.51 26.60
C LEU A 563 -27.63 -3.64 26.79
N THR A 564 -27.50 -4.68 25.97
CA THR A 564 -28.19 -5.97 26.06
C THR A 564 -27.23 -7.08 25.64
N ASP A 565 -27.64 -8.33 25.73
CA ASP A 565 -26.86 -9.49 25.27
C ASP A 565 -26.56 -9.45 23.74
N ARG A 566 -27.17 -8.53 23.00
CA ARG A 566 -27.01 -8.39 21.55
C ARG A 566 -26.62 -6.99 21.08
N LEU A 567 -26.70 -6.01 21.94
CA LEU A 567 -26.46 -4.62 21.60
C LEU A 567 -25.30 -4.11 22.44
N LYS A 568 -24.21 -3.77 21.78
CA LYS A 568 -22.96 -3.27 22.37
C LYS A 568 -22.71 -1.85 21.93
N LEU A 569 -22.33 -0.99 22.86
CA LEU A 569 -21.82 0.36 22.63
C LEU A 569 -20.31 0.35 22.84
N ARG A 570 -19.55 0.92 21.91
CA ARG A 570 -18.15 1.26 22.13
C ARG A 570 -17.94 2.74 21.98
N ALA A 571 -17.04 3.29 22.78
CA ALA A 571 -16.59 4.67 22.66
C ALA A 571 -15.11 4.75 23.01
N ALA A 572 -14.36 5.58 22.31
CA ALA A 572 -12.97 5.85 22.62
C ALA A 572 -12.62 7.32 22.41
N ALA A 573 -11.71 7.82 23.25
CA ALA A 573 -11.02 9.09 23.05
C ALA A 573 -9.52 8.87 23.31
N PHE A 574 -8.68 9.26 22.35
CA PHE A 574 -7.25 9.00 22.44
C PHE A 574 -6.44 10.00 21.62
N GLN A 575 -5.18 10.18 22.04
CA GLN A 575 -4.17 10.88 21.26
C GLN A 575 -3.26 9.87 20.55
N ALA A 576 -2.82 10.23 19.34
CA ALA A 576 -1.84 9.51 18.56
C ALA A 576 -0.90 10.48 17.84
N VAL A 577 0.23 9.99 17.38
CA VAL A 577 1.19 10.77 16.59
C VAL A 577 1.26 10.26 15.16
N GLY A 578 1.67 11.14 14.23
CA GLY A 578 2.04 10.83 12.86
C GLY A 578 3.45 11.35 12.60
N ARG A 579 4.42 10.46 12.60
CA ARG A 579 5.83 10.84 12.46
C ARG A 579 6.11 11.37 11.06
N PRO A 580 7.04 12.34 10.89
CA PRO A 580 7.48 12.82 9.59
C PRO A 580 8.03 11.67 8.73
N ASN A 581 7.84 11.73 7.41
CA ASN A 581 8.50 10.79 6.51
C ASN A 581 10.02 10.99 6.51
N PRO A 582 10.84 9.94 6.38
CA PRO A 582 12.30 10.06 6.33
C PRO A 582 12.79 11.11 5.33
N SER A 583 12.21 11.15 4.13
CA SER A 583 12.58 12.15 3.11
C SER A 583 12.26 13.60 3.50
N GLN A 584 11.22 13.82 4.31
CA GLN A 584 10.90 15.18 4.81
C GLN A 584 11.97 15.70 5.78
N LEU A 585 12.60 14.81 6.53
CA LEU A 585 13.67 15.13 7.46
C LEU A 585 15.05 15.19 6.76
N ALA A 586 15.34 14.19 5.92
CA ALA A 586 16.68 13.86 5.50
C ALA A 586 17.07 14.31 4.08
N SER A 587 16.13 14.71 3.20
CA SER A 587 16.49 15.12 1.83
C SER A 587 17.65 16.11 1.79
N GLY A 588 18.60 15.88 0.89
CA GLY A 588 19.80 16.68 0.75
C GLY A 588 19.53 18.14 0.42
N GLU A 589 20.51 18.98 0.68
CA GLU A 589 20.41 20.42 0.43
C GLU A 589 20.95 20.75 -0.96
N THR A 590 20.11 21.37 -1.78
CA THR A 590 20.49 21.90 -3.11
C THR A 590 20.40 23.42 -3.14
N VAL A 591 21.40 24.07 -3.71
CA VAL A 591 21.42 25.51 -3.91
C VAL A 591 21.33 25.81 -5.42
N ASN A 592 20.31 26.54 -5.84
CA ASN A 592 20.19 26.99 -7.21
C ASN A 592 21.28 28.04 -7.52
N GLN A 593 22.20 27.70 -8.42
CA GLN A 593 23.35 28.54 -8.71
C GLN A 593 23.00 29.90 -9.37
N THR A 594 21.81 30.02 -9.95
CA THR A 594 21.36 31.27 -10.62
C THR A 594 20.62 32.19 -9.64
N THR A 595 19.81 31.63 -8.77
CA THR A 595 18.94 32.41 -7.86
C THR A 595 19.41 32.40 -6.40
N GLY A 596 20.31 31.49 -6.04
CA GLY A 596 20.71 31.23 -4.65
C GLY A 596 19.66 30.45 -3.85
N ALA A 597 18.47 30.17 -4.41
CA ALA A 597 17.40 29.50 -3.68
C ALA A 597 17.80 28.09 -3.20
N ILE A 598 17.43 27.78 -1.97
CA ILE A 598 17.78 26.54 -1.28
C ILE A 598 16.56 25.62 -1.23
N SER A 599 16.76 24.33 -1.55
CA SER A 599 15.78 23.27 -1.32
C SER A 599 16.39 22.17 -0.46
N ARG A 600 15.68 21.73 0.60
CA ARG A 600 16.21 20.74 1.55
C ARG A 600 15.12 20.07 2.38
N GLY A 601 15.41 18.95 3.03
CA GLY A 601 14.65 18.42 4.15
C GLY A 601 14.79 19.26 5.42
N ASN A 602 13.96 19.01 6.41
CA ASN A 602 13.94 19.75 7.68
C ASN A 602 14.06 18.80 8.88
N PRO A 603 15.25 18.65 9.48
CA PRO A 603 15.45 17.79 10.65
C PRO A 603 14.73 18.26 11.93
N ASP A 604 14.25 19.50 11.97
CA ASP A 604 13.59 20.10 13.14
C ASP A 604 12.05 19.85 13.14
N LEU A 605 11.56 19.03 12.20
CA LEU A 605 10.14 18.67 12.17
C LEU A 605 9.73 17.91 13.43
N GLN A 606 8.55 18.25 13.92
CA GLN A 606 7.86 17.55 15.00
C GLN A 606 6.85 16.55 14.44
N ALA A 607 6.48 15.55 15.23
CA ALA A 607 5.36 14.69 14.86
C ALA A 607 4.05 15.49 14.78
N ARG A 608 3.17 15.07 13.88
CA ARG A 608 1.77 15.47 13.90
C ARG A 608 1.12 14.92 15.16
N LYS A 609 0.17 15.63 15.73
CA LYS A 609 -0.64 15.19 16.88
C LYS A 609 -2.08 15.03 16.44
N GLY A 610 -2.65 13.87 16.70
CA GLY A 610 -4.03 13.56 16.35
C GLY A 610 -4.88 13.29 17.59
N ASP A 611 -5.89 14.14 17.84
CA ASP A 611 -6.94 13.87 18.80
C ASP A 611 -8.09 13.13 18.11
N SER A 612 -8.45 11.97 18.64
CA SER A 612 -9.46 11.09 18.05
C SER A 612 -10.60 10.83 19.05
N TYR A 613 -11.83 10.93 18.54
CA TYR A 613 -13.06 10.66 19.27
C TYR A 613 -13.93 9.75 18.42
N GLU A 614 -14.43 8.67 19.02
CA GLU A 614 -15.28 7.75 18.27
C GLU A 614 -16.31 7.07 19.14
N ALA A 615 -17.42 6.65 18.51
CA ALA A 615 -18.43 5.83 19.11
C ALA A 615 -19.07 4.91 18.09
N SER A 616 -19.41 3.69 18.47
CA SER A 616 -20.15 2.74 17.64
C SER A 616 -21.24 2.03 18.43
N LEU A 617 -22.35 1.76 17.75
CA LEU A 617 -23.43 0.92 18.21
C LEU A 617 -23.48 -0.33 17.35
N GLU A 618 -23.40 -1.49 17.97
CA GLU A 618 -23.23 -2.78 17.32
C GLU A 618 -24.33 -3.74 17.77
N TYR A 619 -25.09 -4.27 16.79
CA TYR A 619 -26.12 -5.27 17.05
C TYR A 619 -25.71 -6.62 16.49
N TYR A 620 -25.54 -7.60 17.38
CA TYR A 620 -25.11 -8.95 17.07
C TYR A 620 -26.32 -9.90 16.95
N LEU A 621 -26.41 -10.60 15.85
CA LEU A 621 -27.41 -11.66 15.67
C LEU A 621 -27.03 -12.91 16.50
N PRO A 622 -28.06 -13.75 16.89
CA PRO A 622 -27.78 -14.98 17.65
C PRO A 622 -26.78 -15.87 16.91
N GLY A 623 -25.88 -16.53 17.68
CA GLY A 623 -24.91 -17.48 17.13
C GLY A 623 -23.84 -16.82 16.24
N ASN A 624 -23.63 -15.50 16.33
CA ASN A 624 -22.75 -14.72 15.46
C ASN A 624 -23.09 -14.83 13.96
N GLU A 625 -24.37 -15.13 13.66
CA GLU A 625 -24.89 -15.26 12.28
C GLU A 625 -24.92 -13.91 11.52
N GLY A 626 -24.58 -12.81 12.20
CA GLY A 626 -24.53 -11.50 11.57
C GLY A 626 -24.32 -10.37 12.56
N LEU A 627 -24.14 -9.18 11.96
CA LEU A 627 -23.78 -7.97 12.67
C LEU A 627 -24.33 -6.76 11.91
N PHE A 628 -24.82 -5.76 12.66
CA PHE A 628 -25.09 -4.41 12.15
C PHE A 628 -24.33 -3.41 13.02
N VAL A 629 -23.58 -2.51 12.39
CA VAL A 629 -22.82 -1.45 13.05
C VAL A 629 -23.16 -0.10 12.48
N VAL A 630 -23.31 0.87 13.37
CA VAL A 630 -23.28 2.30 13.05
C VAL A 630 -22.20 2.94 13.91
N GLY A 631 -21.19 3.49 13.28
CA GLY A 631 -20.06 4.14 13.92
C GLY A 631 -19.91 5.59 13.45
N VAL A 632 -19.50 6.47 14.36
CA VAL A 632 -19.13 7.86 14.07
C VAL A 632 -17.77 8.15 14.67
N PHE A 633 -16.99 9.00 13.99
CA PHE A 633 -15.69 9.40 14.50
C PHE A 633 -15.35 10.82 14.06
N ARG A 634 -14.46 11.46 14.83
CA ARG A 634 -13.80 12.72 14.49
C ARG A 634 -12.33 12.62 14.86
N LYS A 635 -11.47 13.11 13.97
CA LYS A 635 -10.02 13.24 14.17
C LYS A 635 -9.62 14.68 13.89
N GLU A 636 -8.90 15.27 14.80
CA GLU A 636 -8.30 16.61 14.67
C GLU A 636 -6.78 16.44 14.66
N ILE A 637 -6.13 16.95 13.63
CA ILE A 637 -4.69 16.78 13.42
C ILE A 637 -4.03 18.15 13.49
N GLU A 638 -3.10 18.30 14.41
CA GLU A 638 -2.26 19.48 14.54
C GLU A 638 -0.85 19.20 14.00
N ASN A 639 -0.10 20.26 13.72
CA ASN A 639 1.27 20.19 13.21
C ASN A 639 1.38 19.46 11.86
N GLU A 640 0.38 19.58 10.99
CA GLU A 640 0.46 18.98 9.66
C GLU A 640 1.67 19.52 8.90
N ILE A 641 2.30 18.65 8.10
CA ILE A 641 3.57 18.95 7.45
C ILE A 641 3.30 19.27 5.98
N ILE A 642 3.69 20.47 5.58
CA ILE A 642 3.63 20.92 4.19
C ILE A 642 5.01 21.35 3.70
N THR A 643 5.28 21.21 2.40
CA THR A 643 6.47 21.81 1.80
C THR A 643 6.17 23.25 1.40
N ARG A 644 6.93 24.21 1.93
CA ARG A 644 6.72 25.64 1.73
C ARG A 644 7.99 26.35 1.29
N LEU A 645 7.83 27.29 0.34
CA LEU A 645 8.81 28.32 0.02
C LEU A 645 8.69 29.44 1.05
N THR A 646 9.79 29.72 1.75
CA THR A 646 9.90 30.83 2.71
C THR A 646 10.93 31.82 2.18
N PRO A 647 10.48 32.99 1.70
CA PRO A 647 11.41 34.01 1.18
C PRO A 647 12.36 34.53 2.25
N GLY A 648 13.63 34.64 1.89
CA GLY A 648 14.66 35.23 2.75
C GLY A 648 15.02 34.42 4.00
N ALA A 649 14.62 33.12 4.08
CA ALA A 649 14.87 32.29 5.25
C ALA A 649 16.26 31.63 5.29
N GLY A 650 17.03 31.77 4.22
CA GLY A 650 18.41 31.29 4.14
C GLY A 650 19.40 32.13 4.95
N PRO A 651 20.59 31.61 5.23
CA PRO A 651 21.60 32.26 6.06
C PRO A 651 22.04 33.65 5.56
N ASN A 652 21.98 33.90 4.26
CA ASN A 652 22.33 35.17 3.63
C ASN A 652 21.11 35.86 2.99
N GLY A 653 19.87 35.45 3.33
CA GLY A 653 18.64 36.01 2.79
C GLY A 653 18.13 35.30 1.54
N GLU A 654 18.58 34.08 1.26
CA GLU A 654 18.07 33.25 0.19
C GLU A 654 16.66 32.74 0.49
N ASP A 655 15.91 32.44 -0.55
CA ASP A 655 14.63 31.75 -0.44
C ASP A 655 14.85 30.28 -0.11
N VAL A 656 14.08 29.72 0.84
CA VAL A 656 14.20 28.32 1.28
C VAL A 656 12.90 27.58 1.04
N THR A 657 12.96 26.47 0.30
CA THR A 657 11.88 25.49 0.15
C THR A 657 12.18 24.28 1.03
N GLN A 658 11.35 24.03 2.03
CA GLN A 658 11.50 22.89 2.93
C GLN A 658 10.15 22.49 3.55
N PRO A 659 10.00 21.23 4.03
CA PRO A 659 8.87 20.82 4.87
C PRO A 659 8.87 21.59 6.20
N ILE A 660 7.68 21.98 6.65
CA ILE A 660 7.46 22.67 7.94
C ILE A 660 6.14 22.23 8.57
N ASN A 661 6.06 22.26 9.89
CA ASN A 661 4.83 22.08 10.65
C ASN A 661 4.09 23.41 10.76
N VAL A 662 2.95 23.57 10.14
CA VAL A 662 2.20 24.86 10.16
C VAL A 662 0.70 24.77 10.12
N THR A 663 0.12 23.64 9.78
CA THR A 663 -1.28 23.56 9.41
C THR A 663 -2.05 22.57 10.26
N THR A 664 -3.36 22.58 10.08
CA THR A 664 -4.28 21.65 10.74
C THR A 664 -5.06 20.89 9.68
N ALA A 665 -5.50 19.71 10.03
CA ALA A 665 -6.44 18.93 9.26
C ALA A 665 -7.48 18.32 10.19
N GLU A 666 -8.68 18.10 9.67
CA GLU A 666 -9.71 17.37 10.41
C GLU A 666 -10.44 16.39 9.49
N VAL A 667 -10.90 15.29 10.09
CA VAL A 667 -11.72 14.28 9.41
C VAL A 667 -12.85 13.87 10.33
N THR A 668 -14.06 13.87 9.80
CA THR A 668 -15.26 13.32 10.45
C THR A 668 -15.87 12.25 9.55
N GLY A 669 -16.42 11.20 10.11
CA GLY A 669 -17.02 10.15 9.29
C GLY A 669 -18.12 9.37 9.96
N LEU A 670 -18.95 8.77 9.11
CA LEU A 670 -19.99 7.81 9.45
C LEU A 670 -19.64 6.46 8.80
N GLU A 671 -19.53 5.42 9.59
CA GLU A 671 -19.30 4.04 9.16
C GLU A 671 -20.56 3.20 9.39
N LEU A 672 -21.02 2.52 8.35
CA LEU A 672 -22.10 1.54 8.41
C LEU A 672 -21.54 0.18 8.01
N ASN A 673 -21.89 -0.87 8.75
CA ASN A 673 -21.53 -2.23 8.41
C ASN A 673 -22.69 -3.20 8.66
N ALA A 674 -22.92 -4.11 7.73
CA ALA A 674 -23.95 -5.13 7.81
C ALA A 674 -23.40 -6.47 7.31
N VAL A 675 -23.49 -7.50 8.12
CA VAL A 675 -23.14 -8.87 7.80
C VAL A 675 -24.35 -9.75 8.10
N LEU A 676 -24.80 -10.51 7.12
CA LEU A 676 -25.85 -11.50 7.24
C LEU A 676 -25.35 -12.80 6.62
N ASN A 677 -24.95 -13.76 7.43
CA ASN A 677 -24.45 -15.05 6.94
C ASN A 677 -25.53 -15.88 6.26
N THR A 678 -26.77 -15.66 6.64
CA THR A 678 -27.93 -16.36 6.09
C THR A 678 -29.06 -15.34 5.91
N LEU A 679 -29.60 -15.24 4.69
CA LEU A 679 -30.76 -14.40 4.47
C LEU A 679 -32.03 -15.08 5.05
N PRO A 680 -32.90 -14.34 5.78
CA PRO A 680 -34.12 -14.89 6.34
C PRO A 680 -35.21 -15.07 5.28
N LEU A 681 -34.88 -15.77 4.19
CA LEU A 681 -35.73 -16.02 3.05
C LEU A 681 -35.96 -17.52 2.84
N PRO A 682 -37.11 -17.96 2.30
CA PRO A 682 -37.40 -19.39 2.18
C PRO A 682 -36.69 -20.06 1.01
N GLY A 683 -36.48 -21.37 1.14
CA GLY A 683 -35.99 -22.26 0.07
C GLY A 683 -34.53 -21.96 -0.29
N LEU A 684 -34.17 -21.96 -1.56
CA LEU A 684 -32.79 -21.73 -2.04
C LEU A 684 -32.24 -20.34 -1.67
N LEU A 685 -33.11 -19.37 -1.40
CA LEU A 685 -32.69 -18.02 -1.02
C LEU A 685 -32.07 -17.95 0.38
N SER A 686 -32.38 -18.94 1.26
CA SER A 686 -31.68 -19.03 2.56
C SER A 686 -30.22 -19.45 2.46
N ASN A 687 -29.77 -19.90 1.29
CA ASN A 687 -28.39 -20.25 1.03
C ASN A 687 -27.51 -19.01 0.68
N PHE A 688 -28.14 -17.85 0.48
CA PHE A 688 -27.42 -16.61 0.27
C PHE A 688 -27.05 -15.94 1.60
N GLY A 689 -25.92 -15.29 1.61
CA GLY A 689 -25.51 -14.32 2.60
C GLY A 689 -25.03 -13.03 1.95
N VAL A 690 -24.94 -11.97 2.75
CA VAL A 690 -24.55 -10.63 2.29
C VAL A 690 -23.64 -10.01 3.35
N SER A 691 -22.54 -9.39 2.91
CA SER A 691 -21.80 -8.42 3.69
C SER A 691 -21.74 -7.11 2.94
N ALA A 692 -22.02 -5.99 3.62
CA ALA A 692 -21.97 -4.68 3.00
C ALA A 692 -21.49 -3.65 4.02
N ASN A 693 -20.67 -2.71 3.56
CA ASN A 693 -20.30 -1.55 4.38
C ASN A 693 -20.28 -0.28 3.53
N ALA A 694 -20.53 0.84 4.20
CA ALA A 694 -20.46 2.17 3.62
C ALA A 694 -19.73 3.10 4.59
N THR A 695 -18.86 3.94 4.08
CA THR A 695 -18.17 4.96 4.85
C THR A 695 -18.34 6.30 4.16
N PHE A 696 -18.85 7.27 4.89
CA PHE A 696 -18.98 8.66 4.47
C PHE A 696 -17.92 9.47 5.21
N LEU A 697 -17.14 10.22 4.48
CA LEU A 697 -16.02 10.99 4.99
C LEU A 697 -16.22 12.46 4.64
N ASP A 698 -16.02 13.32 5.63
CA ASP A 698 -15.94 14.76 5.48
C ASP A 698 -14.68 15.24 6.18
N GLY A 699 -13.98 16.19 5.61
CA GLY A 699 -12.73 16.66 6.16
C GLY A 699 -12.30 17.99 5.60
N SER A 700 -11.31 18.57 6.23
CA SER A 700 -10.68 19.78 5.72
C SER A 700 -9.18 19.76 5.98
N PHE A 701 -8.45 20.39 5.07
CA PHE A 701 -7.00 20.49 5.13
C PHE A 701 -6.59 21.93 4.77
N ASP A 702 -5.81 22.58 5.63
CA ASP A 702 -5.21 23.87 5.33
C ASP A 702 -3.94 23.67 4.50
N THR A 703 -3.91 24.20 3.28
CA THR A 703 -2.77 24.12 2.37
C THR A 703 -1.56 24.96 2.82
N GLY A 704 -1.71 25.82 3.81
CA GLY A 704 -0.69 26.77 4.26
C GLY A 704 -0.29 27.82 3.22
N GLY A 705 -1.01 27.94 2.11
CA GLY A 705 -0.74 28.82 0.99
C GLY A 705 -1.88 29.78 0.67
N THR A 706 -1.85 30.39 -0.51
CA THR A 706 -2.89 31.34 -0.98
C THR A 706 -4.21 30.64 -1.28
N ARG A 707 -4.21 29.33 -1.45
CA ARG A 707 -5.40 28.49 -1.64
C ARG A 707 -6.29 28.48 -0.39
N GLY A 708 -5.71 28.56 0.81
CA GLY A 708 -6.43 28.39 2.08
C GLY A 708 -6.81 26.92 2.33
N SER A 709 -7.92 26.70 3.01
CA SER A 709 -8.43 25.35 3.26
C SER A 709 -9.12 24.78 2.04
N VAL A 710 -9.01 23.47 1.89
CA VAL A 710 -9.70 22.65 0.89
C VAL A 710 -10.52 21.58 1.59
N ASP A 711 -11.61 21.17 0.97
CA ASP A 711 -12.44 20.07 1.42
C ASP A 711 -11.74 18.75 1.11
N LEU A 712 -11.82 17.79 2.04
CA LEU A 712 -11.15 16.50 2.05
C LEU A 712 -9.62 16.57 2.15
N LEU A 713 -9.03 15.57 2.75
CA LEU A 713 -7.60 15.41 2.80
C LEU A 713 -7.06 14.87 1.46
N GLN A 714 -5.80 15.14 1.22
CA GLN A 714 -5.13 14.65 0.01
C GLN A 714 -5.17 13.10 -0.04
N GLY A 715 -5.77 12.55 -1.09
CA GLY A 715 -5.98 11.12 -1.29
C GLY A 715 -7.21 10.56 -0.58
N GLN A 716 -8.01 11.38 0.08
CA GLN A 716 -9.26 10.98 0.73
C GLN A 716 -10.42 11.02 -0.27
N SER A 717 -11.18 9.92 -0.33
CA SER A 717 -12.49 9.89 -0.99
C SER A 717 -13.58 10.25 0.00
N ASP A 718 -14.62 10.92 -0.45
CA ASP A 718 -15.80 11.29 0.36
C ASP A 718 -16.69 10.08 0.67
N PHE A 719 -16.67 9.07 -0.19
CA PHE A 719 -17.54 7.89 -0.07
C PHE A 719 -16.82 6.60 -0.47
N LEU A 720 -16.93 5.60 0.40
CA LEU A 720 -16.49 4.23 0.16
C LEU A 720 -17.68 3.29 0.34
N PHE A 721 -17.88 2.35 -0.57
CA PHE A 721 -18.90 1.33 -0.45
C PHE A 721 -18.39 -0.02 -0.93
N ASN A 722 -18.61 -1.05 -0.12
CA ASN A 722 -18.33 -2.43 -0.49
C ASN A 722 -19.55 -3.30 -0.23
N MET A 723 -19.82 -4.24 -1.12
CA MET A 723 -20.86 -5.23 -0.95
C MET A 723 -20.40 -6.56 -1.53
N ALA A 724 -20.63 -7.63 -0.81
CA ALA A 724 -20.46 -8.99 -1.31
C ALA A 724 -21.71 -9.81 -1.06
N VAL A 725 -22.15 -10.50 -2.10
CA VAL A 725 -23.20 -11.52 -2.04
C VAL A 725 -22.56 -12.87 -2.23
N PHE A 726 -22.82 -13.79 -1.34
CA PHE A 726 -22.30 -15.14 -1.44
C PHE A 726 -23.40 -16.19 -1.31
N TYR A 727 -23.17 -17.32 -1.94
CA TYR A 727 -24.06 -18.48 -1.97
C TYR A 727 -23.31 -19.72 -1.55
N GLU A 728 -23.89 -20.50 -0.64
CA GLU A 728 -23.28 -21.76 -0.17
C GLU A 728 -24.36 -22.83 -0.09
N GLN A 729 -24.18 -23.90 -0.85
CA GLN A 729 -25.04 -25.08 -0.82
C GLN A 729 -24.24 -26.35 -1.08
N GLY A 730 -24.09 -27.19 -0.07
CA GLY A 730 -23.35 -28.45 -0.20
C GLY A 730 -21.92 -28.19 -0.67
N PRO A 731 -21.46 -28.83 -1.77
CA PRO A 731 -20.09 -28.65 -2.27
C PRO A 731 -19.88 -27.35 -3.05
N PHE A 732 -20.93 -26.63 -3.40
CA PHE A 732 -20.87 -25.45 -4.24
C PHE A 732 -20.87 -24.15 -3.43
N ARG A 733 -19.94 -23.27 -3.70
CA ARG A 733 -19.85 -21.92 -3.17
C ARG A 733 -19.60 -20.92 -4.28
N ALA A 734 -20.22 -19.76 -4.19
CA ALA A 734 -20.00 -18.66 -5.13
C ALA A 734 -20.06 -17.32 -4.38
N ARG A 735 -19.33 -16.33 -4.87
CA ARG A 735 -19.33 -14.97 -4.35
C ARG A 735 -19.20 -13.97 -5.49
N ALA A 736 -19.92 -12.86 -5.39
CA ALA A 736 -19.73 -11.67 -6.20
C ALA A 736 -19.47 -10.49 -5.26
N SER A 737 -18.43 -9.75 -5.49
CA SER A 737 -18.04 -8.59 -4.69
C SER A 737 -18.06 -7.34 -5.56
N TYR A 738 -18.63 -6.27 -5.05
CA TYR A 738 -18.61 -4.94 -5.65
C TYR A 738 -17.90 -3.98 -4.71
N ALA A 739 -16.97 -3.19 -5.25
CA ALA A 739 -16.30 -2.14 -4.52
C ALA A 739 -16.41 -0.81 -5.27
N HIS A 740 -16.79 0.23 -4.54
CA HIS A 740 -16.82 1.61 -4.99
C HIS A 740 -15.89 2.46 -4.14
N ILE A 741 -14.97 3.17 -4.78
CA ILE A 741 -14.15 4.20 -4.18
C ILE A 741 -14.53 5.50 -4.86
N GLY A 742 -15.01 6.47 -4.09
CA GLY A 742 -15.37 7.80 -4.61
C GLY A 742 -14.18 8.58 -5.12
N GLU A 743 -14.44 9.71 -5.74
CA GLU A 743 -13.41 10.63 -6.23
C GLU A 743 -12.46 11.07 -5.10
N ALA A 744 -11.17 11.23 -5.42
CA ALA A 744 -10.16 11.67 -4.46
C ALA A 744 -9.21 12.70 -5.06
N THR A 745 -8.99 13.82 -4.39
CA THR A 745 -7.95 14.79 -4.77
C THR A 745 -6.60 14.32 -4.27
N THR A 746 -5.78 13.80 -5.18
CA THR A 746 -4.47 13.19 -4.84
C THR A 746 -3.31 14.18 -4.80
N SER A 747 -3.48 15.37 -5.37
CA SER A 747 -2.50 16.45 -5.28
C SER A 747 -3.21 17.80 -5.29
N VAL A 748 -2.89 18.63 -4.32
CA VAL A 748 -3.45 19.99 -4.13
C VAL A 748 -2.33 21.01 -4.34
N SER A 749 -2.59 22.02 -5.17
CA SER A 749 -1.69 23.16 -5.30
C SER A 749 -1.98 24.20 -4.22
N ALA A 750 -1.03 24.46 -3.34
CA ALA A 750 -1.13 25.47 -2.29
C ALA A 750 -1.22 26.92 -2.83
N THR A 751 -0.82 27.15 -4.07
CA THR A 751 -0.76 28.48 -4.71
C THR A 751 -1.83 28.72 -5.77
N ASP A 752 -2.48 27.67 -6.26
CA ASP A 752 -3.59 27.78 -7.22
C ASP A 752 -4.93 27.93 -6.50
N ALA A 753 -5.33 29.16 -6.25
CA ALA A 753 -6.60 29.46 -5.60
C ALA A 753 -7.85 28.94 -6.37
N THR A 754 -7.70 28.57 -7.64
CA THR A 754 -8.80 28.05 -8.47
C THR A 754 -8.92 26.52 -8.44
N GLY A 755 -7.88 25.83 -7.98
CA GLY A 755 -7.81 24.35 -7.96
C GLY A 755 -7.70 23.69 -9.33
N ARG A 756 -7.51 24.44 -10.40
CA ARG A 756 -7.44 23.89 -11.77
C ARG A 756 -6.25 22.97 -12.01
N SER A 757 -5.17 23.17 -11.24
CA SER A 757 -3.96 22.35 -11.29
C SER A 757 -3.97 21.16 -10.34
N ASP A 758 -5.02 20.99 -9.55
CA ASP A 758 -5.15 19.84 -8.68
C ASP A 758 -5.21 18.54 -9.50
N ARG A 759 -4.81 17.43 -8.89
CA ARG A 759 -4.95 16.11 -9.48
C ARG A 759 -6.07 15.36 -8.77
N ILE A 760 -6.98 14.82 -9.55
CA ILE A 760 -8.16 14.11 -9.08
C ILE A 760 -8.15 12.71 -9.65
N ASP A 761 -8.24 11.70 -8.79
CA ASP A 761 -8.54 10.33 -9.19
C ASP A 761 -10.05 10.20 -9.28
N GLU A 762 -10.57 9.77 -10.43
CA GLU A 762 -12.00 9.51 -10.62
C GLU A 762 -12.48 8.35 -9.74
N ALA A 763 -13.78 8.35 -9.47
CA ALA A 763 -14.42 7.25 -8.77
C ALA A 763 -14.29 5.93 -9.55
N THR A 764 -13.98 4.86 -8.84
CA THR A 764 -13.85 3.51 -9.41
C THR A 764 -14.95 2.58 -8.96
N ASN A 765 -15.35 1.66 -9.85
CA ASN A 765 -16.40 0.65 -9.61
C ASN A 765 -15.90 -0.70 -10.08
N THR A 766 -15.51 -1.58 -9.18
CA THR A 766 -14.97 -2.90 -9.53
C THR A 766 -15.90 -4.01 -9.10
N VAL A 767 -16.05 -5.02 -9.95
CA VAL A 767 -16.77 -6.26 -9.64
C VAL A 767 -15.83 -7.44 -9.81
N ASP A 768 -15.74 -8.27 -8.76
CA ASP A 768 -14.98 -9.51 -8.76
C ASP A 768 -15.94 -10.69 -8.50
N VAL A 769 -15.72 -11.80 -9.19
CA VAL A 769 -16.57 -12.99 -9.08
C VAL A 769 -15.70 -14.23 -8.85
N GLN A 770 -16.15 -15.10 -7.96
CA GLN A 770 -15.50 -16.37 -7.67
C GLN A 770 -16.52 -17.48 -7.53
N ALA A 771 -16.17 -18.67 -8.03
CA ALA A 771 -16.90 -19.91 -7.80
C ALA A 771 -15.96 -21.02 -7.32
N ARG A 772 -16.46 -21.84 -6.40
CA ARG A 772 -15.74 -22.98 -5.83
C ARG A 772 -16.61 -24.22 -5.80
N TYR A 773 -16.00 -25.37 -6.03
CA TYR A 773 -16.68 -26.65 -5.97
C TYR A 773 -15.80 -27.70 -5.27
N THR A 774 -16.24 -28.18 -4.13
CA THR A 774 -15.54 -29.19 -3.34
C THR A 774 -15.85 -30.59 -3.86
N LEU A 775 -14.83 -31.33 -4.29
CA LEU A 775 -14.93 -32.71 -4.71
C LEU A 775 -15.07 -33.65 -3.49
N ASN A 776 -15.54 -34.89 -3.72
CA ASN A 776 -15.71 -35.88 -2.65
C ASN A 776 -14.42 -36.28 -1.93
N ASN A 777 -13.26 -36.00 -2.51
CA ASN A 777 -11.93 -36.26 -1.91
C ASN A 777 -11.37 -35.05 -1.14
N GLY A 778 -12.16 -34.00 -0.94
CA GLY A 778 -11.75 -32.79 -0.24
C GLY A 778 -11.01 -31.75 -1.09
N VAL A 779 -10.67 -32.07 -2.34
CA VAL A 779 -10.10 -31.08 -3.27
C VAL A 779 -11.17 -30.10 -3.69
N GLU A 780 -10.85 -28.82 -3.70
CA GLU A 780 -11.72 -27.74 -4.12
C GLU A 780 -11.25 -27.18 -5.47
N LEU A 781 -12.10 -27.15 -6.46
CA LEU A 781 -11.88 -26.47 -7.73
C LEU A 781 -12.28 -25.00 -7.60
N ILE A 782 -11.50 -24.10 -8.19
CA ILE A 782 -11.62 -22.66 -8.06
C ILE A 782 -11.68 -22.03 -9.45
N ALA A 783 -12.57 -21.08 -9.64
CA ALA A 783 -12.59 -20.20 -10.81
C ALA A 783 -12.87 -18.77 -10.37
N GLU A 784 -12.08 -17.82 -10.87
CA GLU A 784 -12.11 -16.40 -10.46
C GLU A 784 -12.03 -15.50 -11.68
N VAL A 785 -12.77 -14.39 -11.62
CA VAL A 785 -12.64 -13.28 -12.57
C VAL A 785 -12.55 -11.99 -11.75
N ARG A 786 -11.48 -11.24 -11.95
CA ARG A 786 -11.30 -9.91 -11.36
C ARG A 786 -11.61 -8.84 -12.38
N ASN A 787 -12.04 -7.69 -11.86
CA ASN A 787 -12.38 -6.52 -12.68
C ASN A 787 -13.34 -6.85 -13.82
N VAL A 788 -14.42 -7.59 -13.52
CA VAL A 788 -15.45 -7.98 -14.52
C VAL A 788 -16.01 -6.77 -15.27
N THR A 789 -16.04 -5.62 -14.61
CA THR A 789 -16.50 -4.34 -15.14
C THR A 789 -15.54 -3.72 -16.13
N ASP A 790 -14.30 -4.23 -16.24
CA ASP A 790 -13.22 -3.65 -17.06
C ASP A 790 -12.99 -2.17 -16.71
N GLN A 791 -12.91 -1.89 -15.41
CA GLN A 791 -12.76 -0.54 -14.89
C GLN A 791 -11.36 -0.04 -15.14
N ASP A 792 -11.27 1.07 -15.83
CA ASP A 792 -10.04 1.81 -16.04
C ASP A 792 -9.73 2.75 -14.88
N LYS A 793 -8.48 3.13 -14.73
CA LYS A 793 -8.07 4.18 -13.79
C LYS A 793 -7.92 5.49 -14.54
N VAL A 794 -8.65 6.50 -14.10
CA VAL A 794 -8.67 7.83 -14.71
C VAL A 794 -8.25 8.88 -13.69
N ASN A 795 -7.30 9.72 -14.09
CA ASN A 795 -6.94 10.92 -13.35
C ASN A 795 -7.35 12.17 -14.17
N LEU A 796 -7.94 13.13 -13.48
CA LEU A 796 -8.32 14.42 -14.02
C LEU A 796 -7.45 15.54 -13.43
N THR A 797 -7.42 16.66 -14.15
CA THR A 797 -7.06 17.96 -13.55
C THR A 797 -8.27 18.52 -12.79
N GLY A 798 -8.09 19.44 -11.86
CA GLY A 798 -9.20 20.16 -11.22
C GLY A 798 -10.06 21.00 -12.17
N SER A 799 -9.71 21.07 -13.45
CA SER A 799 -10.55 21.63 -14.52
C SER A 799 -11.36 20.56 -15.27
N GLY A 800 -11.33 19.31 -14.84
CA GLY A 800 -12.09 18.20 -15.44
C GLY A 800 -11.48 17.67 -16.76
N VAL A 801 -10.23 17.98 -17.07
CA VAL A 801 -9.55 17.46 -18.27
C VAL A 801 -8.79 16.19 -17.91
N TYR A 802 -8.90 15.16 -18.73
CA TYR A 802 -8.13 13.93 -18.58
C TYR A 802 -6.62 14.22 -18.51
N ARG A 803 -5.99 13.72 -17.47
CA ARG A 803 -4.55 13.84 -17.24
C ARG A 803 -3.82 12.52 -17.46
N ASP A 804 -4.48 11.41 -17.10
CA ASP A 804 -3.94 10.08 -17.18
C ASP A 804 -5.09 9.07 -17.25
N VAL A 805 -5.06 8.19 -18.21
CA VAL A 805 -5.98 7.07 -18.32
C VAL A 805 -5.15 5.80 -18.45
N SER A 806 -5.40 4.85 -17.58
CA SER A 806 -4.66 3.60 -17.51
C SER A 806 -5.60 2.41 -17.69
N PHE A 807 -5.25 1.48 -18.57
CA PHE A 807 -6.02 0.32 -18.97
C PHE A 807 -5.30 -0.94 -18.50
N TYR A 808 -5.96 -1.76 -17.70
CA TYR A 808 -5.38 -2.97 -17.08
C TYR A 808 -6.06 -4.27 -17.55
N GLY A 809 -7.31 -4.18 -18.06
CA GLY A 809 -8.10 -5.31 -18.47
C GLY A 809 -8.66 -6.15 -17.31
N ARG A 810 -9.22 -7.32 -17.68
CA ARG A 810 -9.76 -8.32 -16.75
C ARG A 810 -8.73 -9.39 -16.47
N GLN A 811 -8.85 -10.04 -15.32
CA GLN A 811 -8.00 -11.15 -14.93
C GLN A 811 -8.84 -12.41 -14.72
N PHE A 812 -8.42 -13.51 -15.32
CA PHE A 812 -9.10 -14.81 -15.25
C PHE A 812 -8.18 -15.84 -14.60
N TRP A 813 -8.70 -16.56 -13.61
CA TRP A 813 -7.93 -17.57 -12.89
C TRP A 813 -8.73 -18.85 -12.71
N VAL A 814 -8.09 -20.00 -12.86
CA VAL A 814 -8.65 -21.31 -12.52
C VAL A 814 -7.62 -22.11 -11.73
N GLY A 815 -8.08 -22.94 -10.81
CA GLY A 815 -7.16 -23.69 -9.98
C GLY A 815 -7.81 -24.71 -9.09
N ALA A 816 -7.00 -25.22 -8.17
CA ALA A 816 -7.45 -26.17 -7.16
C ALA A 816 -6.77 -25.90 -5.82
N SER A 817 -7.47 -26.15 -4.74
CA SER A 817 -6.93 -26.16 -3.38
C SER A 817 -7.29 -27.44 -2.65
N ALA A 818 -6.48 -27.78 -1.65
CA ALA A 818 -6.75 -28.89 -0.76
C ALA A 818 -6.31 -28.52 0.66
N LYS A 819 -7.08 -28.99 1.67
CA LYS A 819 -6.77 -28.84 3.09
C LYS A 819 -6.84 -30.23 3.75
N PHE A 820 -5.88 -30.56 4.59
CA PHE A 820 -5.74 -31.84 5.30
C PHE A 820 -5.45 -31.61 6.77
#